data_19ed40562535b2c2afdb072e3f6316d7
#
_entry.id   19ed40562535b2c2afdb072e3f6316d7
#
_cell.length_a   1.000
_cell.length_b   1.000
_cell.length_c   1.000
_cell.angle_alpha   90.00
_cell.angle_beta   90.00
_cell.angle_gamma   90.00
#
_symmetry.space_group_name_H-M   'P 1'
#
loop_
_entity.id
_entity.type
_entity.pdbx_description
1 polymer ?
#
loop_
_entity_poly.entity_id
_entity_poly.type
_entity_poly.pdbx_seq_one_letter_code
_entity_poly.pdbx_strand_id
1 'polypeptide(L)'
;MTPNGETVVEAKLETGGSVKRPVGQGLIRQRADFRNGNEAAALAARDIGFHVMGYFPITPSTEVAETLSEMQAEGAHDIVMVPGDGEHGAAGICYGAALGGGRVLNVTSSQGLLYALEQMPVQAGTRVPMVLNVATRTISGPLDIRGDHSDLYFVLNTGWIILLARDPQAVYDLNFAAVRIGEHKDVRLPVLVAYDGFFTSHQKRRLEIFDDADAVRAFIGPPGAPVTALDPTRPVTFGPYMNDPDLINNKMQLTEAMEAAKRVIPEVLAELATLSGRVYPVVDAYRMEDAEAAVVLLNSAAETAKEVADRLRAEGRRVGVVSLNSLRPFPGREIRELFKNVRAALVGDRSDSYGAGNGNLALEIRAALQQDAENHTLILNRIYGLGGRDFYDADAEQFFAEVLEAAAQGSVDTPFAYHGAYAGDPEKKPPAGLPAIAAEEVSRGMAKVTQDEKSGRLKVELEPLWAMTAVPGRVAPGHGGCPGCGIFPVLHQAYSVLEGDLVVLFQTGCAMVVTTAYPRTSHRITYIHNLFQNGAATMSGLVEMYLERMRRGELPGSPDITFMMVTGDGGMDIGMGPALGAANRNHRMIILEYDNQGYMNTGAQLSYATPMGHRTSTSEVGEAKTGKAFHHKDTPQIFAACHLPYVFTASEGYPEDFMRKVAKAQWYAKRRGLVYGKVLSFCPLNWRTTDDAAEDVLQAAIDSCFFPLYEVEKGHTTLTYDPDAVGRRRPVADWLGLMGKTRHLLGPDNAERLEAIENEADRRWRRLKIMHGHEGL
;
A
#
# COMPACT_ATOMS: atom_id res chain seq x y z
N MET A 1 39.93 -32.03 -16.69
CA MET A 1 40.32 -32.56 -15.38
C MET A 1 40.95 -31.42 -14.61
N THR A 2 40.29 -30.96 -13.54
CA THR A 2 40.92 -30.05 -12.59
C THR A 2 41.83 -30.82 -11.65
N PRO A 3 42.74 -30.22 -10.91
CA PRO A 3 43.73 -30.93 -10.08
C PRO A 3 43.16 -31.88 -9.01
N ASN A 4 41.87 -31.87 -8.78
CA ASN A 4 41.17 -32.68 -7.74
C ASN A 4 40.34 -33.85 -8.30
N GLY A 5 40.40 -34.19 -9.58
CA GLY A 5 39.79 -35.42 -10.12
C GLY A 5 38.26 -35.44 -10.23
N GLU A 6 37.59 -34.34 -10.14
CA GLU A 6 36.11 -34.28 -10.27
C GLU A 6 35.67 -34.28 -11.74
N THR A 7 34.71 -35.16 -12.06
CA THR A 7 34.11 -35.24 -13.39
C THR A 7 33.00 -34.18 -13.51
N VAL A 8 33.12 -33.25 -14.44
CA VAL A 8 32.12 -32.23 -14.73
C VAL A 8 31.24 -32.69 -15.89
N VAL A 9 29.93 -32.72 -15.70
CA VAL A 9 28.96 -33.01 -16.78
C VAL A 9 28.38 -31.67 -17.27
N GLU A 10 28.55 -31.36 -18.55
CA GLU A 10 27.87 -30.20 -19.17
C GLU A 10 26.40 -30.54 -19.47
N ALA A 11 25.49 -29.75 -18.94
CA ALA A 11 24.08 -29.78 -19.32
C ALA A 11 23.77 -28.53 -20.15
N LYS A 12 23.27 -28.72 -21.37
CA LYS A 12 22.73 -27.63 -22.18
C LYS A 12 21.39 -27.23 -21.61
N LEU A 13 21.24 -25.96 -21.29
CA LEU A 13 19.98 -25.32 -20.90
C LEU A 13 19.35 -24.69 -22.15
N GLU A 14 18.04 -24.67 -22.22
CA GLU A 14 17.26 -24.16 -23.38
C GLU A 14 17.54 -22.70 -23.76
N THR A 15 18.26 -21.95 -22.94
CA THR A 15 18.62 -20.54 -23.15
C THR A 15 20.07 -20.28 -23.56
N GLY A 16 20.77 -21.27 -24.14
CA GLY A 16 22.11 -21.08 -24.77
C GLY A 16 23.30 -20.96 -23.82
N GLY A 17 23.14 -20.96 -22.51
CA GLY A 17 24.20 -20.94 -21.52
C GLY A 17 24.58 -22.36 -21.04
N SER A 18 25.88 -22.70 -20.94
CA SER A 18 26.33 -23.91 -20.28
C SER A 18 26.77 -23.63 -18.84
N VAL A 19 26.11 -24.25 -17.86
CA VAL A 19 26.52 -24.19 -16.45
C VAL A 19 27.25 -25.46 -16.08
N LYS A 20 28.47 -25.34 -15.53
CA LYS A 20 29.25 -26.47 -15.02
C LYS A 20 28.69 -26.91 -13.66
N ARG A 21 28.20 -28.14 -13.56
CA ARG A 21 27.67 -28.71 -12.31
C ARG A 21 28.76 -29.35 -11.46
N PRO A 22 28.77 -29.13 -10.13
CA PRO A 22 29.49 -30.02 -9.22
C PRO A 22 28.86 -31.43 -9.25
N VAL A 23 29.64 -32.47 -9.29
CA VAL A 23 29.15 -33.85 -9.26
C VAL A 23 28.60 -34.14 -7.85
N GLY A 24 27.28 -34.32 -7.72
CA GLY A 24 26.65 -34.79 -6.47
C GLY A 24 25.34 -34.12 -6.07
N GLN A 25 24.97 -32.93 -6.61
CA GLN A 25 23.67 -32.31 -6.36
C GLN A 25 22.80 -32.34 -7.63
N GLY A 26 21.77 -33.18 -7.64
CA GLY A 26 20.73 -33.18 -8.69
C GLY A 26 19.80 -32.01 -8.56
N LEU A 27 18.97 -31.77 -9.60
CA LEU A 27 17.84 -30.84 -9.51
C LEU A 27 16.96 -31.21 -8.33
N ILE A 28 16.57 -30.23 -7.53
CA ILE A 28 15.54 -30.41 -6.49
C ILE A 28 14.24 -30.80 -7.21
N ARG A 29 13.52 -31.79 -6.66
CA ARG A 29 12.21 -32.18 -7.19
C ARG A 29 11.26 -31.00 -7.13
N GLN A 30 10.52 -30.79 -8.20
CA GLN A 30 9.58 -29.69 -8.35
C GLN A 30 8.23 -30.22 -8.83
N ARG A 31 7.18 -29.49 -8.53
CA ARG A 31 5.83 -29.73 -9.02
C ARG A 31 5.28 -28.47 -9.68
N ALA A 32 4.46 -28.67 -10.72
CA ALA A 32 3.75 -27.57 -11.35
C ALA A 32 2.64 -27.05 -10.44
N ASP A 33 2.49 -25.73 -10.37
CA ASP A 33 1.37 -25.03 -9.74
C ASP A 33 0.98 -23.83 -10.62
N PHE A 34 -0.22 -23.26 -10.38
CA PHE A 34 -0.71 -22.07 -11.08
C PHE A 34 -0.90 -20.95 -10.07
N ARG A 35 0.03 -20.00 -10.09
CA ARG A 35 0.08 -18.90 -9.13
C ARG A 35 0.38 -17.58 -9.84
N ASN A 36 -0.03 -16.48 -9.22
CA ASN A 36 0.42 -15.15 -9.58
C ASN A 36 1.70 -14.77 -8.81
N GLY A 37 2.24 -13.58 -9.07
CA GLY A 37 3.48 -13.14 -8.45
C GLY A 37 3.38 -12.96 -6.93
N ASN A 38 2.25 -12.47 -6.42
CA ASN A 38 2.02 -12.31 -4.98
C ASN A 38 1.93 -13.67 -4.27
N GLU A 39 1.14 -14.60 -4.82
CA GLU A 39 1.05 -15.97 -4.33
C GLU A 39 2.44 -16.66 -4.37
N ALA A 40 3.23 -16.42 -5.43
CA ALA A 40 4.59 -16.94 -5.57
C ALA A 40 5.54 -16.39 -4.49
N ALA A 41 5.47 -15.09 -4.17
CA ALA A 41 6.21 -14.49 -3.06
C ALA A 41 5.84 -15.09 -1.71
N ALA A 42 4.54 -15.33 -1.47
CA ALA A 42 4.04 -15.95 -0.25
C ALA A 42 4.51 -17.40 -0.10
N LEU A 43 4.49 -18.18 -1.20
CA LEU A 43 5.02 -19.55 -1.22
C LEU A 43 6.52 -19.57 -0.92
N ALA A 44 7.30 -18.69 -1.55
CA ALA A 44 8.72 -18.56 -1.27
C ALA A 44 8.98 -18.18 0.19
N ALA A 45 8.19 -17.27 0.75
CA ALA A 45 8.29 -16.86 2.15
C ALA A 45 8.05 -18.01 3.12
N ARG A 46 7.03 -18.84 2.86
CA ARG A 46 6.76 -20.08 3.61
C ARG A 46 7.96 -21.02 3.55
N ASP A 47 8.49 -21.28 2.35
CA ASP A 47 9.56 -22.27 2.13
C ASP A 47 10.90 -21.81 2.73
N ILE A 48 11.19 -20.50 2.71
CA ILE A 48 12.33 -19.88 3.39
C ILE A 48 12.21 -20.02 4.92
N GLY A 49 11.00 -19.87 5.45
CA GLY A 49 10.76 -19.86 6.90
C GLY A 49 11.24 -18.55 7.53
N PHE A 50 10.71 -17.41 7.10
CA PHE A 50 10.97 -16.12 7.76
C PHE A 50 10.48 -16.16 9.20
N HIS A 51 11.15 -15.44 10.11
CA HIS A 51 10.73 -15.34 11.50
C HIS A 51 9.60 -14.35 11.70
N VAL A 52 9.73 -13.17 11.09
CA VAL A 52 8.79 -12.07 11.23
C VAL A 52 8.49 -11.45 9.87
N MET A 53 7.22 -11.13 9.65
CA MET A 53 6.76 -10.26 8.57
C MET A 53 6.10 -9.03 9.19
N GLY A 54 6.70 -7.84 8.99
CA GLY A 54 6.03 -6.56 9.23
C GLY A 54 5.33 -6.13 7.96
N TYR A 55 4.05 -5.78 8.03
CA TYR A 55 3.30 -5.43 6.82
C TYR A 55 2.25 -4.35 7.08
N PHE A 56 1.90 -3.64 6.01
CA PHE A 56 0.75 -2.76 5.95
C PHE A 56 0.06 -2.93 4.60
N PRO A 57 -1.28 -3.07 4.53
CA PRO A 57 -1.97 -3.39 3.28
C PRO A 57 -1.92 -2.25 2.27
N ILE A 58 -1.37 -2.51 1.09
CA ILE A 58 -1.40 -1.60 -0.06
C ILE A 58 -1.49 -2.38 -1.36
N THR A 59 -2.47 -2.05 -2.22
CA THR A 59 -2.62 -2.64 -3.56
C THR A 59 -1.45 -2.20 -4.46
N PRO A 60 -0.82 -3.09 -5.28
CA PRO A 60 -1.21 -4.48 -5.55
C PRO A 60 -0.46 -5.55 -4.73
N SER A 61 0.33 -5.22 -3.72
CA SER A 61 1.13 -6.18 -2.94
C SER A 61 0.35 -6.88 -1.79
N THR A 62 -0.87 -6.45 -1.50
CA THR A 62 -1.67 -6.92 -0.35
C THR A 62 -1.85 -8.43 -0.31
N GLU A 63 -2.05 -9.07 -1.46
CA GLU A 63 -2.33 -10.50 -1.59
C GLU A 63 -1.19 -11.39 -1.05
N VAL A 64 0.05 -10.89 -0.94
CA VAL A 64 1.14 -11.63 -0.27
C VAL A 64 0.81 -11.88 1.19
N ALA A 65 0.36 -10.85 1.91
CA ALA A 65 -0.02 -10.96 3.32
C ALA A 65 -1.31 -11.77 3.51
N GLU A 66 -2.26 -11.65 2.57
CA GLU A 66 -3.51 -12.43 2.58
C GLU A 66 -3.22 -13.92 2.41
N THR A 67 -2.45 -14.30 1.40
CA THR A 67 -2.06 -15.70 1.14
C THR A 67 -1.29 -16.30 2.33
N LEU A 68 -0.37 -15.54 2.93
CA LEU A 68 0.31 -15.97 4.16
C LEU A 68 -0.65 -16.10 5.34
N SER A 69 -1.63 -15.21 5.48
CA SER A 69 -2.63 -15.32 6.55
C SER A 69 -3.51 -16.57 6.40
N GLU A 70 -3.90 -16.94 5.19
CA GLU A 70 -4.61 -18.18 4.90
C GLU A 70 -3.75 -19.40 5.26
N MET A 71 -2.50 -19.46 4.79
CA MET A 71 -1.56 -20.53 5.12
C MET A 71 -1.29 -20.63 6.62
N GLN A 72 -1.21 -19.51 7.34
CA GLN A 72 -1.01 -19.48 8.78
C GLN A 72 -2.23 -20.03 9.52
N ALA A 73 -3.44 -19.73 9.05
CA ALA A 73 -4.67 -20.24 9.63
C ALA A 73 -4.78 -21.77 9.52
N GLU A 74 -4.21 -22.33 8.46
CA GLU A 74 -4.12 -23.78 8.20
C GLU A 74 -2.89 -24.43 8.90
N GLY A 75 -2.06 -23.65 9.57
CA GLY A 75 -0.84 -24.16 10.22
C GLY A 75 0.30 -24.50 9.26
N ALA A 76 0.28 -23.98 8.02
CA ALA A 76 1.28 -24.29 7.01
C ALA A 76 2.62 -23.55 7.22
N HIS A 77 2.66 -22.57 8.10
CA HIS A 77 3.88 -21.86 8.55
C HIS A 77 3.68 -21.20 9.92
N ASP A 78 4.79 -20.82 10.54
CA ASP A 78 4.86 -20.20 11.88
C ASP A 78 5.39 -18.75 11.84
N ILE A 79 5.46 -18.10 10.66
CA ILE A 79 5.90 -16.71 10.50
C ILE A 79 5.04 -15.81 11.40
N VAL A 80 5.68 -15.02 12.24
CA VAL A 80 4.99 -14.02 13.06
C VAL A 80 4.61 -12.82 12.19
N MET A 81 3.34 -12.69 11.86
CA MET A 81 2.81 -11.61 11.04
C MET A 81 2.38 -10.43 11.93
N VAL A 82 3.04 -9.28 11.75
CA VAL A 82 2.83 -8.07 12.57
C VAL A 82 2.28 -6.95 11.71
N PRO A 83 0.99 -6.59 11.86
CA PRO A 83 0.42 -5.45 11.17
C PRO A 83 0.98 -4.14 11.73
N GLY A 84 1.54 -3.30 10.86
CA GLY A 84 1.97 -1.94 11.21
C GLY A 84 0.80 -0.97 11.28
N ASP A 85 1.05 0.20 11.84
CA ASP A 85 0.15 1.36 11.80
C ASP A 85 0.19 2.08 10.44
N GLY A 86 1.23 1.80 9.65
CA GLY A 86 1.49 2.26 8.30
C GLY A 86 2.74 1.59 7.77
N GLU A 87 3.11 1.88 6.52
CA GLU A 87 4.28 1.26 5.89
C GLU A 87 5.59 1.68 6.55
N HIS A 88 5.68 2.91 7.10
CA HIS A 88 6.82 3.35 7.90
C HIS A 88 6.95 2.52 9.18
N GLY A 89 5.84 2.31 9.90
CA GLY A 89 5.79 1.44 11.08
C GLY A 89 6.14 -0.01 10.75
N ALA A 90 5.63 -0.55 9.63
CA ALA A 90 5.97 -1.89 9.16
C ALA A 90 7.47 -2.03 8.86
N ALA A 91 8.09 -1.03 8.21
CA ALA A 91 9.54 -1.01 7.97
C ALA A 91 10.34 -0.95 9.27
N GLY A 92 9.87 -0.21 10.29
CA GLY A 92 10.44 -0.17 11.63
C GLY A 92 10.35 -1.50 12.37
N ILE A 93 9.20 -2.19 12.28
CA ILE A 93 9.00 -3.54 12.83
C ILE A 93 10.00 -4.53 12.22
N CYS A 94 10.15 -4.50 10.89
CA CYS A 94 11.12 -5.34 10.19
C CYS A 94 12.55 -5.05 10.62
N TYR A 95 12.90 -3.78 10.76
CA TYR A 95 14.23 -3.37 11.21
C TYR A 95 14.52 -3.89 12.62
N GLY A 96 13.60 -3.69 13.56
CA GLY A 96 13.73 -4.19 14.94
C GLY A 96 13.89 -5.71 15.00
N ALA A 97 13.09 -6.45 14.24
CA ALA A 97 13.18 -7.92 14.17
C ALA A 97 14.51 -8.38 13.56
N ALA A 98 15.00 -7.69 12.52
CA ALA A 98 16.28 -8.00 11.89
C ALA A 98 17.48 -7.70 12.80
N LEU A 99 17.44 -6.63 13.61
CA LEU A 99 18.42 -6.35 14.66
C LEU A 99 18.46 -7.46 15.72
N GLY A 100 17.33 -8.15 15.95
CA GLY A 100 17.25 -9.36 16.77
C GLY A 100 17.90 -10.60 16.14
N GLY A 101 18.42 -10.50 14.89
CA GLY A 101 19.11 -11.58 14.20
C GLY A 101 18.20 -12.53 13.44
N GLY A 102 16.92 -12.22 13.31
CA GLY A 102 15.94 -13.00 12.55
C GLY A 102 15.94 -12.68 11.06
N ARG A 103 15.47 -13.62 10.23
CA ARG A 103 15.07 -13.35 8.84
C ARG A 103 13.74 -12.66 8.81
N VAL A 104 13.64 -11.56 8.08
CA VAL A 104 12.44 -10.73 8.05
C VAL A 104 11.99 -10.45 6.62
N LEU A 105 10.67 -10.38 6.45
CA LEU A 105 10.00 -10.06 5.22
C LEU A 105 9.16 -8.80 5.39
N ASN A 106 9.18 -7.95 4.37
CA ASN A 106 8.22 -6.87 4.20
C ASN A 106 7.65 -6.91 2.77
N VAL A 107 6.48 -6.33 2.58
CA VAL A 107 5.85 -6.18 1.26
C VAL A 107 5.20 -4.81 1.15
N THR A 108 5.35 -4.15 0.00
CA THR A 108 4.76 -2.82 -0.22
C THR A 108 4.66 -2.46 -1.70
N SER A 109 4.17 -1.26 -1.99
CA SER A 109 4.00 -0.69 -3.33
C SER A 109 3.89 0.83 -3.26
N SER A 110 4.26 1.55 -4.33
CA SER A 110 3.90 2.97 -4.55
C SER A 110 4.20 3.89 -3.35
N GLN A 111 3.18 4.64 -2.90
CA GLN A 111 3.30 5.53 -1.73
C GLN A 111 3.75 4.81 -0.47
N GLY A 112 3.41 3.54 -0.30
CA GLY A 112 3.89 2.75 0.83
C GLY A 112 5.40 2.58 0.82
N LEU A 113 6.00 2.34 -0.35
CA LEU A 113 7.45 2.31 -0.50
C LEU A 113 8.07 3.68 -0.18
N LEU A 114 7.46 4.77 -0.65
CA LEU A 114 7.92 6.13 -0.35
C LEU A 114 7.73 6.50 1.12
N TYR A 115 6.67 6.04 1.76
CA TYR A 115 6.46 6.27 3.19
C TYR A 115 7.46 5.47 4.05
N ALA A 116 7.89 4.30 3.60
CA ALA A 116 8.95 3.51 4.22
C ALA A 116 10.38 4.02 3.90
N LEU A 117 10.52 4.91 2.91
CA LEU A 117 11.82 5.36 2.38
C LEU A 117 12.76 5.92 3.45
N GLU A 118 12.25 6.63 4.47
CA GLU A 118 13.07 7.14 5.57
C GLU A 118 13.86 6.04 6.28
N GLN A 119 13.27 4.84 6.43
CA GLN A 119 13.90 3.71 7.10
C GLN A 119 14.95 3.00 6.23
N MET A 120 14.80 3.03 4.92
CA MET A 120 15.63 2.23 4.01
C MET A 120 17.14 2.55 4.07
N PRO A 121 17.59 3.82 4.08
CA PRO A 121 19.01 4.15 4.25
C PRO A 121 19.57 3.75 5.64
N VAL A 122 18.72 3.76 6.68
CA VAL A 122 19.13 3.32 8.03
C VAL A 122 19.39 1.82 8.03
N GLN A 123 18.49 1.05 7.44
CA GLN A 123 18.58 -0.42 7.31
C GLN A 123 19.82 -0.85 6.51
N ALA A 124 20.09 -0.19 5.38
CA ALA A 124 21.27 -0.45 4.57
C ALA A 124 22.56 0.01 5.27
N GLY A 125 22.57 1.21 5.86
CA GLY A 125 23.72 1.79 6.55
C GLY A 125 24.15 1.02 7.80
N THR A 126 23.21 0.34 8.46
CA THR A 126 23.50 -0.55 9.61
C THR A 126 23.83 -1.98 9.21
N ARG A 127 23.84 -2.27 7.89
CA ARG A 127 24.25 -3.56 7.32
C ARG A 127 23.41 -4.74 7.83
N VAL A 128 22.08 -4.55 7.93
CA VAL A 128 21.15 -5.55 8.45
C VAL A 128 20.38 -6.19 7.28
N PRO A 129 20.63 -7.48 6.95
CA PRO A 129 19.95 -8.16 5.87
C PRO A 129 18.45 -8.32 6.15
N MET A 130 17.64 -8.07 5.14
CA MET A 130 16.20 -8.32 5.11
C MET A 130 15.68 -8.37 3.67
N VAL A 131 14.49 -8.89 3.46
CA VAL A 131 13.87 -8.98 2.12
C VAL A 131 12.63 -8.10 2.09
N LEU A 132 12.52 -7.30 1.01
CA LEU A 132 11.35 -6.50 0.69
C LEU A 132 10.84 -6.89 -0.69
N ASN A 133 9.59 -7.35 -0.78
CA ASN A 133 8.92 -7.55 -2.06
C ASN A 133 8.15 -6.28 -2.46
N VAL A 134 8.35 -5.81 -3.68
CA VAL A 134 7.68 -4.63 -4.23
C VAL A 134 6.92 -5.00 -5.50
N ALA A 135 5.60 -5.04 -5.41
CA ALA A 135 4.76 -5.03 -6.60
C ALA A 135 4.67 -3.58 -7.09
N THR A 136 5.46 -3.24 -8.11
CA THR A 136 5.66 -1.86 -8.54
C THR A 136 4.36 -1.19 -8.99
N ARG A 137 4.16 0.06 -8.58
CA ARG A 137 2.93 0.78 -8.83
C ARG A 137 3.19 2.27 -9.01
N THR A 138 2.40 2.91 -9.89
CA THR A 138 2.37 4.35 -10.12
C THR A 138 2.35 5.16 -8.83
N ILE A 139 3.21 6.16 -8.72
CA ILE A 139 3.15 7.15 -7.66
C ILE A 139 1.96 8.07 -7.90
N SER A 140 1.14 8.26 -6.86
CA SER A 140 -0.05 9.12 -6.94
C SER A 140 0.31 10.57 -7.22
N GLY A 141 -0.46 11.13 -8.10
CA GLY A 141 -0.46 12.52 -8.49
C GLY A 141 -0.97 12.68 -9.93
N PRO A 142 -2.21 12.25 -10.25
CA PRO A 142 -3.32 11.74 -9.42
C PRO A 142 -3.16 10.28 -8.94
N LEU A 143 -4.08 9.80 -8.09
CA LEU A 143 -4.07 8.41 -7.63
C LEU A 143 -4.35 7.45 -8.77
N ASP A 144 -3.46 6.50 -8.96
CA ASP A 144 -3.64 5.29 -9.75
C ASP A 144 -3.13 4.09 -8.95
N ILE A 145 -3.75 2.91 -9.11
CA ILE A 145 -3.33 1.69 -8.44
C ILE A 145 -2.57 0.73 -9.36
N ARG A 146 -2.46 1.04 -10.65
CA ARG A 146 -1.85 0.18 -11.66
C ARG A 146 -0.34 0.28 -11.68
N GLY A 147 0.29 -0.71 -12.34
CA GLY A 147 1.74 -0.87 -12.32
C GLY A 147 2.48 0.07 -13.28
N ASP A 148 3.49 0.74 -12.76
CA ASP A 148 4.64 1.27 -13.50
C ASP A 148 5.88 1.21 -12.59
N HIS A 149 6.98 1.87 -12.93
CA HIS A 149 8.21 1.79 -12.15
C HIS A 149 8.55 3.10 -11.42
N SER A 150 7.60 4.03 -11.31
CA SER A 150 7.87 5.34 -10.71
C SER A 150 8.25 5.23 -9.23
N ASP A 151 7.67 4.28 -8.48
CA ASP A 151 8.01 4.03 -7.08
C ASP A 151 9.44 3.46 -6.91
N LEU A 152 9.82 2.52 -7.78
CA LEU A 152 11.11 1.84 -7.74
C LEU A 152 12.30 2.81 -7.90
N TYR A 153 12.16 3.80 -8.77
CA TYR A 153 13.25 4.73 -9.04
C TYR A 153 13.55 5.70 -7.89
N PHE A 154 12.61 5.93 -6.98
CA PHE A 154 12.89 6.73 -5.78
C PHE A 154 13.83 6.03 -4.78
N VAL A 155 13.95 4.71 -4.83
CA VAL A 155 14.75 3.94 -3.87
C VAL A 155 16.13 3.55 -4.36
N LEU A 156 16.53 3.97 -5.57
CA LEU A 156 17.85 3.63 -6.17
C LEU A 156 19.05 4.00 -5.30
N ASN A 157 18.94 5.07 -4.50
CA ASN A 157 20.04 5.65 -3.72
C ASN A 157 19.98 5.29 -2.23
N THR A 158 19.21 4.27 -1.85
CA THR A 158 19.03 3.87 -0.45
C THR A 158 20.11 2.93 0.08
N GLY A 159 20.92 2.33 -0.81
CA GLY A 159 21.90 1.32 -0.44
C GLY A 159 21.33 -0.10 -0.38
N TRP A 160 20.12 -0.32 -0.83
CA TRP A 160 19.51 -1.62 -1.01
C TRP A 160 19.95 -2.27 -2.32
N ILE A 161 20.14 -3.58 -2.31
CA ILE A 161 20.23 -4.37 -3.54
C ILE A 161 18.84 -4.44 -4.14
N ILE A 162 18.72 -4.29 -5.47
CA ILE A 162 17.44 -4.32 -6.19
C ILE A 162 17.52 -5.37 -7.29
N LEU A 163 16.76 -6.46 -7.10
CA LEU A 163 16.55 -7.51 -8.08
C LEU A 163 15.21 -7.33 -8.79
N LEU A 164 15.15 -7.67 -10.06
CA LEU A 164 13.98 -7.54 -10.91
C LEU A 164 13.47 -8.92 -11.33
N ALA A 165 12.20 -9.20 -11.06
CA ALA A 165 11.56 -10.47 -11.39
C ALA A 165 10.56 -10.28 -12.55
N ARG A 166 10.88 -10.86 -13.70
CA ARG A 166 10.12 -10.71 -14.95
C ARG A 166 8.74 -11.37 -14.97
N ASP A 167 8.56 -12.42 -14.15
CA ASP A 167 7.37 -13.26 -14.11
C ASP A 167 7.17 -13.89 -12.72
N PRO A 168 6.05 -14.57 -12.42
CA PRO A 168 5.82 -15.23 -11.13
C PRO A 168 6.85 -16.29 -10.76
N GLN A 169 7.45 -16.99 -11.74
CA GLN A 169 8.52 -17.95 -11.47
C GLN A 169 9.77 -17.26 -10.95
N ALA A 170 10.14 -16.14 -11.56
CA ALA A 170 11.26 -15.33 -11.11
C ALA A 170 11.01 -14.73 -9.73
N VAL A 171 9.75 -14.31 -9.40
CA VAL A 171 9.39 -13.87 -8.05
C VAL A 171 9.66 -14.96 -7.02
N TYR A 172 9.20 -16.20 -7.29
CA TYR A 172 9.44 -17.34 -6.41
C TYR A 172 10.94 -17.60 -6.20
N ASP A 173 11.69 -17.74 -7.29
CA ASP A 173 13.10 -18.12 -7.28
C ASP A 173 14.01 -17.02 -6.70
N LEU A 174 13.81 -15.76 -7.08
CA LEU A 174 14.67 -14.66 -6.64
C LEU A 174 14.49 -14.30 -5.15
N ASN A 175 13.40 -14.68 -4.50
CA ASN A 175 13.27 -14.55 -3.06
C ASN A 175 14.29 -15.43 -2.31
N PHE A 176 14.58 -16.64 -2.79
CA PHE A 176 15.64 -17.48 -2.21
C PHE A 176 17.03 -16.89 -2.46
N ALA A 177 17.28 -16.40 -3.68
CA ALA A 177 18.51 -15.70 -3.99
C ALA A 177 18.68 -14.44 -3.14
N ALA A 178 17.63 -13.67 -2.92
CA ALA A 178 17.64 -12.45 -2.12
C ALA A 178 18.13 -12.70 -0.68
N VAL A 179 17.63 -13.76 -0.02
CA VAL A 179 18.12 -14.15 1.31
C VAL A 179 19.60 -14.52 1.27
N ARG A 180 19.99 -15.39 0.32
CA ARG A 180 21.37 -15.87 0.19
C ARG A 180 22.36 -14.75 -0.12
N ILE A 181 22.00 -13.82 -0.99
CA ILE A 181 22.80 -12.63 -1.35
C ILE A 181 22.90 -11.69 -0.15
N GLY A 182 21.74 -11.32 0.44
CA GLY A 182 21.69 -10.35 1.52
C GLY A 182 22.48 -10.81 2.76
N GLU A 183 22.42 -12.08 3.11
CA GLU A 183 23.12 -12.68 4.24
C GLU A 183 24.59 -13.06 3.95
N HIS A 184 25.05 -12.93 2.69
CA HIS A 184 26.44 -13.28 2.35
C HIS A 184 27.42 -12.43 3.16
N LYS A 185 28.46 -13.06 3.71
CA LYS A 185 29.42 -12.41 4.64
C LYS A 185 30.08 -11.14 4.11
N ASP A 186 30.32 -11.05 2.79
CA ASP A 186 30.95 -9.91 2.13
C ASP A 186 29.93 -8.83 1.72
N VAL A 187 28.62 -9.14 1.72
CA VAL A 187 27.55 -8.26 1.28
C VAL A 187 26.83 -7.63 2.46
N ARG A 188 26.07 -8.40 3.22
CA ARG A 188 25.28 -7.95 4.38
C ARG A 188 24.49 -6.68 4.10
N LEU A 189 23.61 -6.77 3.14
CA LEU A 189 22.72 -5.69 2.72
C LEU A 189 21.28 -6.18 2.61
N PRO A 190 20.31 -5.31 2.86
CA PRO A 190 18.93 -5.63 2.55
C PRO A 190 18.72 -5.74 1.03
N VAL A 191 17.80 -6.63 0.63
CA VAL A 191 17.50 -6.92 -0.78
C VAL A 191 16.02 -6.67 -1.07
N LEU A 192 15.76 -5.94 -2.14
CA LEU A 192 14.45 -5.67 -2.68
C LEU A 192 14.25 -6.53 -3.93
N VAL A 193 13.12 -7.26 -4.00
CA VAL A 193 12.68 -8.01 -5.18
C VAL A 193 11.48 -7.26 -5.77
N ALA A 194 11.67 -6.65 -6.94
CA ALA A 194 10.63 -5.88 -7.63
C ALA A 194 10.03 -6.66 -8.79
N TYR A 195 8.72 -6.59 -8.96
CA TYR A 195 7.97 -7.17 -10.06
C TYR A 195 6.77 -6.31 -10.44
N ASP A 196 6.35 -6.41 -11.70
CA ASP A 196 5.29 -5.55 -12.24
C ASP A 196 3.96 -5.74 -11.53
N GLY A 197 3.43 -4.67 -10.94
CA GLY A 197 2.09 -4.63 -10.38
C GLY A 197 1.03 -4.93 -11.43
N PHE A 198 0.04 -5.73 -11.09
CA PHE A 198 -1.01 -6.33 -11.91
C PHE A 198 -0.52 -7.27 -13.01
N PHE A 199 0.49 -6.92 -13.79
CA PHE A 199 1.01 -7.78 -14.88
C PHE A 199 1.68 -9.06 -14.36
N THR A 200 2.50 -8.95 -13.33
CA THR A 200 3.13 -10.11 -12.68
C THR A 200 2.40 -10.46 -11.38
N SER A 201 2.03 -9.44 -10.60
CA SER A 201 1.49 -9.65 -9.25
C SER A 201 0.13 -10.37 -9.24
N HIS A 202 -0.74 -10.22 -10.26
CA HIS A 202 -2.10 -10.76 -10.29
C HIS A 202 -2.40 -11.72 -11.44
N GLN A 203 -1.52 -11.84 -12.44
CA GLN A 203 -1.72 -12.81 -13.52
C GLN A 203 -1.22 -14.20 -13.11
N LYS A 204 -2.13 -15.16 -13.01
CA LYS A 204 -1.77 -16.55 -12.75
C LYS A 204 -1.07 -17.16 -13.96
N ARG A 205 0.09 -17.76 -13.70
CA ARG A 205 0.90 -18.50 -14.66
C ARG A 205 1.30 -19.85 -14.07
N ARG A 206 1.63 -20.78 -14.94
CA ARG A 206 2.26 -22.04 -14.52
C ARG A 206 3.67 -21.75 -14.02
N LEU A 207 3.99 -22.23 -12.83
CA LEU A 207 5.34 -22.22 -12.28
C LEU A 207 5.69 -23.58 -11.67
N GLU A 208 6.97 -23.80 -11.49
CA GLU A 208 7.51 -25.00 -10.85
C GLU A 208 7.97 -24.62 -9.45
N ILE A 209 7.33 -25.17 -8.43
CA ILE A 209 7.67 -24.96 -7.03
C ILE A 209 8.42 -26.16 -6.46
N PHE A 210 9.34 -25.91 -5.55
CA PHE A 210 10.11 -27.00 -4.92
C PHE A 210 9.20 -27.85 -4.01
N ASP A 211 9.33 -29.18 -4.13
CA ASP A 211 8.61 -30.12 -3.26
C ASP A 211 9.27 -30.28 -1.88
N ASP A 212 10.53 -29.91 -1.77
CA ASP A 212 11.37 -30.06 -0.59
C ASP A 212 11.85 -28.69 -0.10
N ALA A 213 11.18 -28.13 0.91
CA ALA A 213 11.58 -26.88 1.55
C ALA A 213 12.92 -26.99 2.29
N ASP A 214 13.31 -28.19 2.78
CA ASP A 214 14.57 -28.37 3.49
C ASP A 214 15.76 -28.28 2.54
N ALA A 215 15.63 -28.75 1.29
CA ALA A 215 16.65 -28.56 0.26
C ALA A 215 16.84 -27.07 -0.07
N VAL A 216 15.75 -26.29 -0.12
CA VAL A 216 15.81 -24.83 -0.30
C VAL A 216 16.46 -24.16 0.91
N ARG A 217 16.11 -24.57 2.13
CA ARG A 217 16.72 -24.05 3.36
C ARG A 217 18.20 -24.39 3.45
N ALA A 218 18.62 -25.55 2.95
CA ALA A 218 20.03 -25.91 2.83
C ALA A 218 20.77 -24.99 1.86
N PHE A 219 20.15 -24.59 0.74
CA PHE A 219 20.71 -23.62 -0.20
C PHE A 219 20.90 -22.24 0.42
N ILE A 220 19.87 -21.70 1.09
CA ILE A 220 19.98 -20.38 1.75
C ILE A 220 20.88 -20.40 2.99
N GLY A 221 21.09 -21.55 3.60
CA GLY A 221 21.90 -21.74 4.80
C GLY A 221 21.20 -21.30 6.10
N PRO A 222 21.83 -21.46 7.26
CA PRO A 222 21.27 -20.96 8.52
C PRO A 222 21.26 -19.43 8.55
N PRO A 223 20.36 -18.80 9.36
CA PRO A 223 20.33 -17.35 9.50
C PRO A 223 21.70 -16.77 9.86
N GLY A 224 22.19 -15.85 9.02
CA GLY A 224 23.57 -15.38 9.06
C GLY A 224 23.78 -14.07 9.83
N ALA A 225 23.17 -13.85 10.99
CA ALA A 225 23.43 -12.67 11.80
C ALA A 225 24.58 -12.90 12.80
N PRO A 226 25.82 -12.45 12.51
CA PRO A 226 26.97 -12.63 13.42
C PRO A 226 26.89 -11.71 14.64
N VAL A 227 26.07 -10.65 14.57
CA VAL A 227 25.87 -9.65 15.60
C VAL A 227 24.37 -9.44 15.74
N THR A 228 23.87 -9.54 16.96
CA THR A 228 22.44 -9.35 17.28
C THR A 228 22.31 -8.46 18.52
N ALA A 229 21.24 -7.67 18.57
CA ALA A 229 20.87 -6.87 19.73
C ALA A 229 20.40 -7.74 20.94
N LEU A 230 20.14 -9.04 20.72
CA LEU A 230 19.64 -9.96 21.73
C LEU A 230 20.73 -10.77 22.48
N ASP A 231 22.01 -10.50 22.22
CA ASP A 231 23.12 -11.10 22.97
C ASP A 231 23.58 -10.15 24.10
N PRO A 232 23.10 -10.32 25.33
CA PRO A 232 23.47 -9.44 26.44
C PRO A 232 24.94 -9.59 26.89
N THR A 233 25.61 -10.65 26.45
CA THR A 233 27.03 -10.89 26.78
C THR A 233 27.96 -10.12 25.84
N ARG A 234 27.45 -9.65 24.71
CA ARG A 234 28.18 -8.86 23.71
C ARG A 234 27.34 -7.65 23.31
N PRO A 235 27.26 -6.61 24.18
CA PRO A 235 26.47 -5.43 23.87
C PRO A 235 27.02 -4.72 22.63
N VAL A 236 26.10 -4.27 21.76
CA VAL A 236 26.41 -3.64 20.48
C VAL A 236 25.67 -2.31 20.33
N THR A 237 26.22 -1.41 19.54
CA THR A 237 25.57 -0.16 19.15
C THR A 237 25.26 -0.20 17.66
N PHE A 238 23.98 -0.12 17.30
CA PHE A 238 23.53 0.08 15.94
C PHE A 238 23.16 1.56 15.71
N GLY A 239 23.55 2.11 14.55
CA GLY A 239 23.19 3.46 14.14
C GLY A 239 23.75 4.56 15.07
N PRO A 240 25.05 4.55 15.41
CA PRO A 240 25.64 5.62 16.23
C PRO A 240 25.59 6.96 15.48
N TYR A 241 25.59 8.05 16.23
CA TYR A 241 25.80 9.38 15.67
C TYR A 241 27.23 9.50 15.14
N MET A 242 27.38 9.85 13.86
CA MET A 242 28.67 9.99 13.20
C MET A 242 28.81 11.37 12.56
N ASN A 243 29.96 11.97 12.73
CA ASN A 243 30.39 13.20 12.05
C ASN A 243 31.52 12.91 11.07
N ASP A 244 32.08 13.98 10.48
CA ASP A 244 33.33 13.95 9.78
C ASP A 244 34.48 13.62 10.77
N PRO A 245 35.45 12.73 10.43
CA PRO A 245 35.58 12.02 9.15
C PRO A 245 34.85 10.65 9.08
N ASP A 246 34.18 10.21 10.13
CA ASP A 246 33.72 8.82 10.26
C ASP A 246 32.56 8.48 9.32
N LEU A 247 31.66 9.43 9.04
CA LEU A 247 30.50 9.19 8.18
C LEU A 247 30.91 8.81 6.75
N ILE A 248 31.92 9.45 6.17
CA ILE A 248 32.39 9.14 4.81
C ILE A 248 32.92 7.70 4.75
N ASN A 249 33.64 7.27 5.78
CA ASN A 249 34.17 5.89 5.87
C ASN A 249 33.02 4.86 5.97
N ASN A 250 31.96 5.16 6.71
CA ASN A 250 30.76 4.32 6.77
C ASN A 250 30.10 4.19 5.38
N LYS A 251 30.00 5.30 4.63
CA LYS A 251 29.44 5.28 3.27
C LYS A 251 30.34 4.53 2.28
N MET A 252 31.68 4.61 2.43
CA MET A 252 32.61 3.80 1.64
C MET A 252 32.39 2.31 1.88
N GLN A 253 32.23 1.85 3.11
CA GLN A 253 31.94 0.45 3.43
C GLN A 253 30.62 -0.04 2.80
N LEU A 254 29.62 0.83 2.70
CA LEU A 254 28.39 0.52 1.98
C LEU A 254 28.64 0.34 0.47
N THR A 255 29.46 1.21 -0.12
CA THR A 255 29.89 1.08 -1.53
C THR A 255 30.69 -0.19 -1.76
N GLU A 256 31.64 -0.54 -0.89
CA GLU A 256 32.43 -1.78 -0.97
C GLU A 256 31.54 -3.02 -0.91
N ALA A 257 30.51 -3.02 -0.06
CA ALA A 257 29.53 -4.10 0.01
C ALA A 257 28.72 -4.21 -1.28
N MET A 258 28.34 -3.09 -1.88
CA MET A 258 27.62 -3.06 -3.16
C MET A 258 28.52 -3.55 -4.32
N GLU A 259 29.84 -3.23 -4.29
CA GLU A 259 30.79 -3.79 -5.24
C GLU A 259 31.01 -5.31 -5.04
N ALA A 260 31.06 -5.78 -3.79
CA ALA A 260 31.08 -7.22 -3.51
C ALA A 260 29.82 -7.93 -4.03
N ALA A 261 28.65 -7.27 -3.95
CA ALA A 261 27.42 -7.82 -4.49
C ALA A 261 27.45 -8.06 -6.01
N LYS A 262 28.22 -7.27 -6.79
CA LYS A 262 28.40 -7.52 -8.24
C LYS A 262 29.02 -8.89 -8.53
N ARG A 263 29.85 -9.42 -7.62
CA ARG A 263 30.43 -10.76 -7.72
C ARG A 263 29.50 -11.83 -7.13
N VAL A 264 28.92 -11.56 -5.97
CA VAL A 264 28.11 -12.53 -5.22
C VAL A 264 26.79 -12.84 -5.95
N ILE A 265 26.13 -11.83 -6.55
CA ILE A 265 24.84 -12.03 -7.24
C ILE A 265 24.95 -13.09 -8.34
N PRO A 266 25.85 -12.99 -9.34
CA PRO A 266 25.95 -14.02 -10.38
C PRO A 266 26.37 -15.38 -9.82
N GLU A 267 27.22 -15.46 -8.79
CA GLU A 267 27.57 -16.71 -8.12
C GLU A 267 26.33 -17.41 -7.52
N VAL A 268 25.53 -16.68 -6.76
CA VAL A 268 24.30 -17.20 -6.12
C VAL A 268 23.25 -17.60 -7.17
N LEU A 269 23.08 -16.80 -8.21
CA LEU A 269 22.15 -17.12 -9.30
C LEU A 269 22.57 -18.36 -10.08
N ALA A 270 23.89 -18.58 -10.27
CA ALA A 270 24.42 -19.80 -10.86
C ALA A 270 24.22 -21.04 -9.95
N GLU A 271 24.41 -20.90 -8.63
CA GLU A 271 24.08 -21.96 -7.67
C GLU A 271 22.56 -22.30 -7.72
N LEU A 272 21.68 -21.29 -7.71
CA LEU A 272 20.24 -21.49 -7.84
C LEU A 272 19.86 -22.20 -9.14
N ALA A 273 20.53 -21.87 -10.25
CA ALA A 273 20.30 -22.53 -11.53
C ALA A 273 20.67 -24.04 -11.50
N THR A 274 21.64 -24.44 -10.71
CA THR A 274 21.96 -25.87 -10.53
C THR A 274 20.90 -26.66 -9.80
N LEU A 275 20.12 -25.97 -8.93
CA LEU A 275 19.06 -26.57 -8.12
C LEU A 275 17.69 -26.51 -8.82
N SER A 276 17.39 -25.43 -9.48
CA SER A 276 16.10 -25.17 -10.12
C SER A 276 16.04 -25.57 -11.60
N GLY A 277 17.20 -25.61 -12.27
CA GLY A 277 17.28 -25.73 -13.73
C GLY A 277 17.01 -24.43 -14.49
N ARG A 278 16.75 -23.32 -13.79
CA ARG A 278 16.40 -22.03 -14.39
C ARG A 278 17.56 -21.04 -14.24
N VAL A 279 17.79 -20.26 -15.30
CA VAL A 279 18.90 -19.30 -15.37
C VAL A 279 18.36 -17.88 -15.30
N TYR A 280 18.95 -17.09 -14.40
CA TYR A 280 18.69 -15.67 -14.23
C TYR A 280 20.01 -14.89 -14.35
N PRO A 281 20.44 -14.51 -15.58
CA PRO A 281 21.65 -13.72 -15.75
C PRO A 281 21.43 -12.31 -15.20
N VAL A 282 22.48 -11.66 -14.71
CA VAL A 282 22.38 -10.27 -14.21
C VAL A 282 21.84 -9.33 -15.31
N VAL A 283 22.29 -9.53 -16.55
CA VAL A 283 21.75 -8.91 -17.76
C VAL A 283 21.23 -10.02 -18.68
N ASP A 284 19.95 -10.01 -18.95
CA ASP A 284 19.29 -10.92 -19.89
C ASP A 284 19.44 -10.35 -21.31
N ALA A 285 20.34 -10.94 -22.07
CA ALA A 285 20.74 -10.52 -23.42
C ALA A 285 20.16 -11.47 -24.46
N TYR A 286 18.94 -11.18 -24.91
CA TYR A 286 18.23 -12.03 -25.87
C TYR A 286 18.58 -11.65 -27.31
N ARG A 287 19.14 -12.60 -28.09
CA ARG A 287 19.51 -12.39 -29.49
C ARG A 287 20.51 -11.24 -29.71
N MET A 288 21.42 -11.01 -28.76
CA MET A 288 22.35 -9.87 -28.82
C MET A 288 23.69 -10.20 -29.52
N GLU A 289 23.95 -11.43 -29.87
CA GLU A 289 25.27 -11.91 -30.37
C GLU A 289 25.73 -11.16 -31.61
N ASP A 290 24.82 -10.77 -32.49
CA ASP A 290 25.08 -10.07 -33.75
C ASP A 290 24.10 -8.88 -33.96
N ALA A 291 23.45 -8.42 -32.88
CA ALA A 291 22.46 -7.35 -32.98
C ALA A 291 23.11 -6.00 -33.35
N GLU A 292 22.55 -5.32 -34.35
CA GLU A 292 22.89 -3.95 -34.72
C GLU A 292 21.96 -2.93 -34.06
N ALA A 293 20.74 -3.36 -33.69
CA ALA A 293 19.75 -2.55 -33.00
C ALA A 293 19.18 -3.34 -31.82
N ALA A 294 18.95 -2.66 -30.70
CA ALA A 294 18.45 -3.30 -29.49
C ALA A 294 17.29 -2.51 -28.84
N VAL A 295 16.38 -3.23 -28.21
CA VAL A 295 15.38 -2.66 -27.31
C VAL A 295 15.69 -3.06 -25.89
N VAL A 296 15.71 -2.10 -24.96
CA VAL A 296 15.99 -2.32 -23.55
C VAL A 296 14.72 -2.07 -22.75
N LEU A 297 14.22 -3.12 -22.10
CA LEU A 297 12.98 -3.09 -21.32
C LEU A 297 13.17 -3.88 -20.01
N LEU A 298 12.44 -3.50 -18.98
CA LEU A 298 12.45 -4.21 -17.71
C LEU A 298 11.21 -5.10 -17.57
N ASN A 299 11.37 -6.17 -16.80
CA ASN A 299 10.31 -7.07 -16.34
C ASN A 299 9.44 -7.63 -17.49
N SER A 300 8.11 -7.62 -17.32
CA SER A 300 7.16 -8.29 -18.21
C SER A 300 7.18 -7.77 -19.67
N ALA A 301 7.46 -6.50 -19.89
CA ALA A 301 7.51 -5.92 -21.24
C ALA A 301 8.66 -6.46 -22.11
N ALA A 302 9.76 -6.88 -21.46
CA ALA A 302 10.87 -7.51 -22.18
C ALA A 302 10.47 -8.85 -22.81
N GLU A 303 9.60 -9.62 -22.15
CA GLU A 303 9.12 -10.91 -22.67
C GLU A 303 8.29 -10.73 -23.94
N THR A 304 7.40 -9.73 -23.98
CA THR A 304 6.67 -9.34 -25.21
C THR A 304 7.63 -8.95 -26.33
N ALA A 305 8.64 -8.14 -26.03
CA ALA A 305 9.61 -7.71 -27.03
C ALA A 305 10.46 -8.87 -27.60
N LYS A 306 10.74 -9.92 -26.83
CA LYS A 306 11.47 -11.10 -27.31
C LYS A 306 10.72 -11.83 -28.42
N GLU A 307 9.39 -11.99 -28.29
CA GLU A 307 8.56 -12.62 -29.34
C GLU A 307 8.59 -11.81 -30.63
N VAL A 308 8.52 -10.47 -30.53
CA VAL A 308 8.62 -9.59 -31.69
C VAL A 308 10.03 -9.66 -32.30
N ALA A 309 11.07 -9.71 -31.48
CA ALA A 309 12.46 -9.85 -31.98
C ALA A 309 12.63 -11.14 -32.79
N ASP A 310 12.04 -12.28 -32.36
CA ASP A 310 12.11 -13.53 -33.11
C ASP A 310 11.44 -13.43 -34.48
N ARG A 311 10.27 -12.75 -34.58
CA ARG A 311 9.60 -12.51 -35.86
C ARG A 311 10.47 -11.66 -36.80
N LEU A 312 11.02 -10.56 -36.29
CA LEU A 312 11.90 -9.67 -37.08
C LEU A 312 13.20 -10.37 -37.51
N ARG A 313 13.74 -11.24 -36.67
CA ARG A 313 14.92 -12.06 -37.03
C ARG A 313 14.62 -13.07 -38.12
N ALA A 314 13.44 -13.66 -38.11
CA ALA A 314 12.99 -14.53 -39.22
C ALA A 314 12.92 -13.76 -40.56
N GLU A 315 12.73 -12.45 -40.52
CA GLU A 315 12.78 -11.53 -41.68
C GLU A 315 14.20 -11.05 -41.99
N GLY A 316 15.23 -11.53 -41.27
CA GLY A 316 16.63 -11.17 -41.48
C GLY A 316 17.08 -9.86 -40.81
N ARG A 317 16.29 -9.31 -39.90
CA ARG A 317 16.67 -8.12 -39.12
C ARG A 317 17.57 -8.50 -37.96
N ARG A 318 18.69 -7.82 -37.77
CA ARG A 318 19.65 -8.06 -36.67
C ARG A 318 19.26 -7.24 -35.44
N VAL A 319 18.24 -7.69 -34.75
CA VAL A 319 17.71 -7.04 -33.53
C VAL A 319 17.87 -7.91 -32.30
N GLY A 320 17.94 -7.30 -31.14
CA GLY A 320 17.98 -7.98 -29.86
C GLY A 320 17.20 -7.27 -28.76
N VAL A 321 16.99 -7.95 -27.63
CA VAL A 321 16.34 -7.42 -26.43
C VAL A 321 17.27 -7.53 -25.24
N VAL A 322 17.36 -6.48 -24.45
CA VAL A 322 18.11 -6.45 -23.19
C VAL A 322 17.16 -6.18 -22.04
N SER A 323 17.25 -7.00 -21.01
CA SER A 323 16.57 -6.77 -19.73
C SER A 323 17.54 -6.95 -18.56
N LEU A 324 17.20 -6.45 -17.39
CA LEU A 324 18.04 -6.56 -16.20
C LEU A 324 17.34 -7.40 -15.14
N ASN A 325 18.04 -8.31 -14.49
CA ASN A 325 17.61 -8.97 -13.26
C ASN A 325 18.25 -8.33 -12.00
N SER A 326 19.20 -7.41 -12.18
CA SER A 326 19.75 -6.55 -11.11
C SER A 326 19.79 -5.10 -11.55
N LEU A 327 19.09 -4.22 -10.81
CA LEU A 327 19.10 -2.78 -11.04
C LEU A 327 20.07 -2.07 -10.08
N ARG A 328 20.29 -2.65 -8.90
CA ARG A 328 21.34 -2.26 -7.94
C ARG A 328 21.97 -3.51 -7.33
N PRO A 329 23.29 -3.65 -7.43
CA PRO A 329 24.23 -2.80 -8.17
C PRO A 329 23.94 -2.78 -9.68
N PHE A 330 24.14 -1.64 -10.33
CA PHE A 330 23.92 -1.51 -11.77
C PHE A 330 25.02 -2.25 -12.57
N PRO A 331 24.66 -3.12 -13.55
CA PRO A 331 25.62 -3.95 -14.29
C PRO A 331 26.24 -3.17 -15.47
N GLY A 332 26.87 -2.04 -15.17
CA GLY A 332 27.40 -1.13 -16.20
C GLY A 332 28.52 -1.73 -17.04
N ARG A 333 29.31 -2.67 -16.50
CA ARG A 333 30.34 -3.37 -17.26
C ARG A 333 29.72 -4.29 -18.31
N GLU A 334 28.76 -5.10 -17.91
CA GLU A 334 28.03 -6.04 -18.77
C GLU A 334 27.31 -5.29 -19.89
N ILE A 335 26.70 -4.16 -19.58
CA ILE A 335 26.04 -3.28 -20.57
C ILE A 335 27.07 -2.78 -21.58
N ARG A 336 28.23 -2.24 -21.15
CA ARG A 336 29.25 -1.76 -22.08
C ARG A 336 29.72 -2.86 -23.06
N GLU A 337 30.03 -4.04 -22.52
CA GLU A 337 30.47 -5.16 -23.35
C GLU A 337 29.39 -5.58 -24.36
N LEU A 338 28.14 -5.63 -23.95
CA LEU A 338 27.03 -6.03 -24.79
C LEU A 338 26.76 -5.05 -25.94
N PHE A 339 26.99 -3.76 -25.70
CA PHE A 339 26.67 -2.69 -26.65
C PHE A 339 27.85 -2.30 -27.58
N LYS A 340 28.98 -2.97 -27.56
CA LYS A 340 30.15 -2.64 -28.41
C LYS A 340 29.85 -2.60 -29.90
N ASN A 341 28.93 -3.43 -30.38
CA ASN A 341 28.59 -3.54 -31.80
C ASN A 341 27.19 -3.05 -32.11
N VAL A 342 26.46 -2.52 -31.13
CA VAL A 342 25.10 -2.01 -31.29
C VAL A 342 25.14 -0.57 -31.80
N ARG A 343 24.53 -0.31 -32.96
CA ARG A 343 24.48 1.02 -33.57
C ARG A 343 23.47 1.95 -32.87
N ALA A 344 22.31 1.41 -32.53
CA ALA A 344 21.26 2.15 -31.85
C ALA A 344 20.53 1.26 -30.83
N ALA A 345 20.10 1.87 -29.73
CA ALA A 345 19.27 1.20 -28.76
C ALA A 345 18.10 2.11 -28.31
N LEU A 346 16.91 1.54 -28.25
CA LEU A 346 15.75 2.19 -27.68
C LEU A 346 15.57 1.68 -26.25
N VAL A 347 15.62 2.59 -25.28
CA VAL A 347 15.38 2.30 -23.88
C VAL A 347 13.96 2.72 -23.53
N GLY A 348 13.13 1.77 -23.13
CA GLY A 348 11.81 2.00 -22.61
C GLY A 348 11.84 2.17 -21.10
N ASP A 349 11.30 3.29 -20.63
CA ASP A 349 11.15 3.58 -19.21
C ASP A 349 9.67 3.66 -18.83
N ARG A 350 9.27 2.97 -17.76
CA ARG A 350 7.91 3.09 -17.17
C ARG A 350 7.89 4.14 -16.05
N SER A 351 8.67 5.19 -16.21
CA SER A 351 8.74 6.36 -15.33
C SER A 351 9.47 7.50 -16.03
N ASP A 352 9.03 8.74 -15.83
CA ASP A 352 9.76 9.93 -16.26
C ASP A 352 10.58 10.52 -15.11
N SER A 353 11.76 11.03 -15.39
CA SER A 353 12.60 11.76 -14.42
C SER A 353 12.30 13.26 -14.36
N TYR A 354 11.23 13.69 -14.97
CA TYR A 354 10.69 15.05 -15.03
C TYR A 354 11.74 16.18 -15.12
N GLY A 355 12.02 16.60 -16.35
CA GLY A 355 12.98 17.67 -16.62
C GLY A 355 14.41 17.22 -16.92
N ALA A 356 14.74 15.93 -16.76
CA ALA A 356 16.05 15.38 -17.17
C ALA A 356 16.12 15.03 -18.66
N GLY A 357 14.98 15.09 -19.39
CA GLY A 357 14.89 14.74 -20.81
C GLY A 357 15.10 13.26 -21.13
N ASN A 358 15.04 12.40 -20.11
CA ASN A 358 15.14 10.95 -20.20
C ASN A 358 14.46 10.31 -18.97
N GLY A 359 14.08 9.04 -19.09
CA GLY A 359 13.75 8.20 -17.94
C GLY A 359 15.01 7.70 -17.22
N ASN A 360 14.81 7.11 -16.06
CA ASN A 360 15.92 6.72 -15.17
C ASN A 360 16.80 5.61 -15.76
N LEU A 361 16.23 4.58 -16.40
CA LEU A 361 17.01 3.51 -17.02
C LEU A 361 17.87 4.04 -18.17
N ALA A 362 17.31 4.93 -19.00
CA ALA A 362 18.05 5.54 -20.09
C ALA A 362 19.24 6.37 -19.58
N LEU A 363 19.10 7.09 -18.46
CA LEU A 363 20.18 7.84 -17.81
C LEU A 363 21.30 6.91 -17.34
N GLU A 364 20.96 5.80 -16.66
CA GLU A 364 21.92 4.79 -16.17
C GLU A 364 22.68 4.13 -17.33
N ILE A 365 21.99 3.78 -18.41
CA ILE A 365 22.61 3.18 -19.60
C ILE A 365 23.54 4.18 -20.28
N ARG A 366 23.09 5.43 -20.50
CA ARG A 366 23.94 6.49 -21.08
C ARG A 366 25.20 6.70 -20.23
N ALA A 367 25.05 6.79 -18.90
CA ALA A 367 26.19 6.96 -17.99
C ALA A 367 27.14 5.76 -18.04
N ALA A 368 26.62 4.53 -18.17
CA ALA A 368 27.46 3.34 -18.32
C ALA A 368 28.22 3.35 -19.66
N LEU A 369 27.56 3.62 -20.77
CA LEU A 369 28.19 3.63 -22.11
C LEU A 369 29.21 4.77 -22.26
N GLN A 370 28.99 5.93 -21.66
CA GLN A 370 29.92 7.07 -21.69
C GLN A 370 31.28 6.76 -21.05
N GLN A 371 31.39 5.70 -20.21
CA GLN A 371 32.69 5.25 -19.67
C GLN A 371 33.58 4.55 -20.70
N ASP A 372 33.05 4.23 -21.89
CA ASP A 372 33.78 3.69 -23.02
C ASP A 372 33.82 4.74 -24.14
N ALA A 373 34.96 5.35 -24.34
CA ALA A 373 35.15 6.41 -25.35
C ALA A 373 34.94 5.94 -26.80
N GLU A 374 35.05 4.61 -27.06
CA GLU A 374 34.83 4.02 -28.36
C GLU A 374 33.38 3.63 -28.62
N ASN A 375 32.51 3.70 -27.60
CA ASN A 375 31.09 3.41 -27.76
C ASN A 375 30.33 4.58 -28.37
N HIS A 376 29.73 4.35 -29.53
CA HIS A 376 28.95 5.34 -30.27
C HIS A 376 27.47 4.94 -30.46
N THR A 377 26.97 4.04 -29.61
CA THR A 377 25.58 3.59 -29.67
C THR A 377 24.62 4.78 -29.51
N LEU A 378 23.75 4.99 -30.48
CA LEU A 378 22.68 5.99 -30.42
C LEU A 378 21.61 5.50 -29.44
N ILE A 379 21.23 6.35 -28.49
CA ILE A 379 20.21 6.00 -27.50
C ILE A 379 18.95 6.81 -27.72
N LEU A 380 17.84 6.12 -28.00
CA LEU A 380 16.48 6.64 -27.97
C LEU A 380 15.86 6.29 -26.63
N ASN A 381 15.01 7.17 -26.09
CA ASN A 381 14.25 6.88 -24.89
C ASN A 381 12.75 7.10 -25.11
N ARG A 382 11.96 6.13 -24.66
CA ARG A 382 10.48 6.20 -24.71
C ARG A 382 9.92 5.97 -23.33
N ILE A 383 9.17 6.97 -22.84
CA ILE A 383 8.36 6.81 -21.64
C ILE A 383 7.07 6.11 -22.06
N TYR A 384 6.79 4.93 -21.48
CA TYR A 384 5.65 4.10 -21.85
C TYR A 384 4.98 3.47 -20.64
N GLY A 385 3.77 2.96 -20.81
CA GLY A 385 3.11 2.09 -19.83
C GLY A 385 2.75 2.76 -18.50
N LEU A 386 2.78 4.11 -18.42
CA LEU A 386 2.40 4.83 -17.21
C LEU A 386 0.94 4.57 -16.86
N GLY A 387 0.63 4.49 -15.55
CA GLY A 387 -0.71 4.18 -15.07
C GLY A 387 -1.21 2.80 -15.51
N GLY A 388 -0.29 1.84 -15.74
CA GLY A 388 -0.61 0.47 -16.10
C GLY A 388 -1.16 0.29 -17.52
N ARG A 389 -0.83 1.21 -18.46
CA ARG A 389 -1.12 0.98 -19.86
C ARG A 389 -0.38 -0.27 -20.33
N ASP A 390 -1.12 -1.20 -20.96
CA ASP A 390 -0.57 -2.43 -21.49
C ASP A 390 0.52 -2.16 -22.54
N PHE A 391 1.46 -3.08 -22.65
CA PHE A 391 2.50 -3.10 -23.69
C PHE A 391 2.28 -4.34 -24.56
N TYR A 392 1.83 -4.10 -25.79
CA TYR A 392 1.50 -5.14 -26.76
C TYR A 392 2.58 -5.35 -27.80
N ASP A 393 2.46 -6.38 -28.61
CA ASP A 393 3.33 -6.65 -29.77
C ASP A 393 3.45 -5.45 -30.68
N ALA A 394 2.37 -4.75 -30.97
CA ALA A 394 2.39 -3.54 -31.81
C ALA A 394 3.22 -2.40 -31.22
N ASP A 395 3.25 -2.26 -29.89
CA ASP A 395 4.13 -1.28 -29.22
C ASP A 395 5.60 -1.69 -29.38
N ALA A 396 5.90 -2.99 -29.21
CA ALA A 396 7.25 -3.52 -29.43
C ALA A 396 7.69 -3.40 -30.88
N GLU A 397 6.83 -3.69 -31.86
CA GLU A 397 7.10 -3.52 -33.29
C GLU A 397 7.45 -2.04 -33.61
N GLN A 398 6.72 -1.09 -33.03
CA GLN A 398 7.02 0.32 -33.19
C GLN A 398 8.39 0.67 -32.57
N PHE A 399 8.73 0.17 -31.38
CA PHE A 399 10.05 0.38 -30.78
C PHE A 399 11.17 -0.16 -31.65
N PHE A 400 11.00 -1.36 -32.22
CA PHE A 400 11.98 -1.91 -33.15
C PHE A 400 12.06 -1.13 -34.47
N ALA A 401 10.94 -0.63 -34.99
CA ALA A 401 10.96 0.21 -36.20
C ALA A 401 11.77 1.49 -35.96
N GLU A 402 11.53 2.19 -34.85
CA GLU A 402 12.23 3.42 -34.51
C GLU A 402 13.75 3.20 -34.30
N VAL A 403 14.14 2.15 -33.61
CA VAL A 403 15.57 1.87 -33.37
C VAL A 403 16.30 1.37 -34.63
N LEU A 404 15.62 0.63 -35.50
CA LEU A 404 16.17 0.21 -36.79
C LEU A 404 16.37 1.39 -37.74
N GLU A 405 15.43 2.33 -37.74
CA GLU A 405 15.57 3.57 -38.50
C GLU A 405 16.75 4.38 -38.01
N ALA A 406 16.88 4.61 -36.69
CA ALA A 406 18.03 5.32 -36.12
C ALA A 406 19.36 4.64 -36.45
N ALA A 407 19.42 3.31 -36.38
CA ALA A 407 20.62 2.54 -36.72
C ALA A 407 20.99 2.67 -38.22
N ALA A 408 19.99 2.74 -39.09
CA ALA A 408 20.20 2.92 -40.53
C ALA A 408 20.62 4.35 -40.92
N GLN A 409 20.02 5.33 -40.29
CA GLN A 409 20.30 6.76 -40.54
C GLN A 409 21.61 7.25 -39.88
N GLY A 410 22.03 6.59 -38.78
CA GLY A 410 23.18 7.04 -37.99
C GLY A 410 22.88 8.31 -37.17
N SER A 411 21.61 8.64 -36.98
CA SER A 411 21.14 9.83 -36.23
C SER A 411 19.80 9.56 -35.56
N VAL A 412 19.46 10.38 -34.57
CA VAL A 412 18.19 10.33 -33.83
C VAL A 412 17.50 11.69 -33.90
N ASP A 413 16.37 11.76 -34.57
CA ASP A 413 15.59 13.00 -34.68
C ASP A 413 14.81 13.31 -33.36
N THR A 414 14.27 12.27 -32.73
CA THR A 414 13.49 12.40 -31.49
C THR A 414 14.10 11.55 -30.41
N PRO A 415 15.12 12.04 -29.69
CA PRO A 415 15.83 11.25 -28.69
C PRO A 415 14.99 10.88 -27.45
N PHE A 416 13.94 11.65 -27.17
CA PHE A 416 13.02 11.44 -26.04
C PHE A 416 11.58 11.71 -26.46
N ALA A 417 10.67 10.79 -26.12
CA ALA A 417 9.22 10.98 -26.34
C ALA A 417 8.39 10.11 -25.40
N TYR A 418 7.12 10.49 -25.23
CA TYR A 418 6.10 9.63 -24.63
C TYR A 418 5.49 8.74 -25.70
N HIS A 419 5.42 7.44 -25.42
CA HIS A 419 4.75 6.45 -26.26
C HIS A 419 3.36 6.16 -25.75
N GLY A 420 2.38 6.18 -26.66
CA GLY A 420 0.97 5.89 -26.34
C GLY A 420 0.27 6.97 -25.53
N ALA A 421 0.82 8.20 -25.51
CA ALA A 421 0.10 9.34 -24.96
C ALA A 421 -1.15 9.62 -25.81
N TYR A 422 -2.28 9.76 -25.15
CA TYR A 422 -3.52 10.14 -25.78
C TYR A 422 -3.56 11.66 -25.98
N ALA A 423 -3.43 12.12 -27.20
CA ALA A 423 -3.81 13.46 -27.55
C ALA A 423 -5.33 13.51 -27.53
N GLY A 424 -5.91 14.00 -26.44
CA GLY A 424 -7.36 14.08 -26.27
C GLY A 424 -8.02 14.71 -27.49
N ASP A 425 -9.19 14.22 -27.88
CA ASP A 425 -9.99 14.81 -28.94
C ASP A 425 -10.33 16.25 -28.54
N PRO A 426 -9.76 17.28 -29.17
CA PRO A 426 -10.01 18.67 -28.81
C PRO A 426 -11.48 19.08 -28.99
N GLU A 427 -12.28 18.28 -29.72
CA GLU A 427 -13.72 18.47 -29.88
C GLU A 427 -14.54 17.81 -28.76
N LYS A 428 -13.98 16.84 -28.03
CA LYS A 428 -14.60 16.27 -26.83
C LYS A 428 -14.37 17.17 -25.62
N LYS A 429 -15.23 18.15 -25.46
CA LYS A 429 -15.30 18.87 -24.17
C LYS A 429 -15.53 17.86 -23.05
N PRO A 430 -14.80 17.96 -21.93
CA PRO A 430 -15.15 17.18 -20.74
C PRO A 430 -16.63 17.42 -20.42
N PRO A 431 -17.39 16.40 -19.99
CA PRO A 431 -18.78 16.59 -19.62
C PRO A 431 -18.86 17.76 -18.66
N ALA A 432 -19.78 18.68 -18.93
CA ALA A 432 -20.03 19.82 -18.04
C ALA A 432 -20.19 19.28 -16.61
N GLY A 433 -19.42 19.79 -15.66
CA GLY A 433 -19.57 19.44 -14.27
C GLY A 433 -21.03 19.65 -13.83
N LEU A 434 -21.49 18.89 -12.84
CA LEU A 434 -22.79 19.15 -12.26
C LEU A 434 -22.82 20.62 -11.79
N PRO A 435 -23.93 21.35 -12.03
CA PRO A 435 -24.04 22.73 -11.58
C PRO A 435 -23.84 22.79 -10.07
N ALA A 436 -23.08 23.77 -9.60
CA ALA A 436 -22.97 24.05 -8.17
C ALA A 436 -24.38 24.27 -7.60
N ILE A 437 -24.61 23.77 -6.38
CA ILE A 437 -25.85 24.05 -5.66
C ILE A 437 -25.83 25.55 -5.32
N ALA A 438 -26.89 26.28 -5.63
CA ALA A 438 -26.98 27.69 -5.28
C ALA A 438 -26.87 27.90 -3.78
N ALA A 439 -26.12 28.90 -3.33
CA ALA A 439 -25.91 29.18 -1.90
C ALA A 439 -27.24 29.37 -1.13
N GLU A 440 -28.26 29.90 -1.78
CA GLU A 440 -29.62 30.07 -1.22
C GLU A 440 -30.33 28.72 -0.96
N GLU A 441 -30.03 27.68 -1.79
CA GLU A 441 -30.60 26.35 -1.63
C GLU A 441 -29.87 25.57 -0.53
N VAL A 442 -28.57 25.84 -0.31
CA VAL A 442 -27.73 25.21 0.70
C VAL A 442 -27.91 25.82 2.08
N SER A 443 -28.44 27.03 2.17
CA SER A 443 -28.59 27.77 3.44
C SER A 443 -29.66 27.22 4.39
N ARG A 444 -30.51 26.32 3.91
CA ARG A 444 -31.56 25.67 4.72
C ARG A 444 -31.13 24.28 5.16
N GLY A 445 -30.31 24.22 6.21
CA GLY A 445 -30.04 22.96 6.88
C GLY A 445 -31.28 22.38 7.56
N MET A 446 -31.32 21.04 7.70
CA MET A 446 -32.40 20.36 8.42
C MET A 446 -32.35 20.52 9.94
N ALA A 447 -31.42 21.28 10.46
CA ALA A 447 -31.19 21.40 11.90
C ALA A 447 -31.09 22.84 12.35
N LYS A 448 -31.74 23.16 13.46
CA LYS A 448 -31.59 24.43 14.18
C LYS A 448 -30.82 24.19 15.47
N VAL A 449 -29.64 24.80 15.60
CA VAL A 449 -28.82 24.71 16.80
C VAL A 449 -28.96 25.93 17.66
N THR A 450 -29.34 25.74 18.92
CA THR A 450 -29.45 26.79 19.93
C THR A 450 -28.64 26.44 21.16
N GLN A 451 -28.14 27.46 21.87
CA GLN A 451 -27.41 27.25 23.13
C GLN A 451 -28.33 27.50 24.30
N ASP A 452 -28.40 26.54 25.20
CA ASP A 452 -29.17 26.69 26.44
C ASP A 452 -28.44 27.70 27.37
N GLU A 453 -29.11 28.74 27.76
CA GLU A 453 -28.54 29.86 28.54
C GLU A 453 -28.04 29.42 29.93
N LYS A 454 -28.67 28.41 30.53
CA LYS A 454 -28.35 27.97 31.90
C LYS A 454 -27.21 26.96 31.93
N SER A 455 -27.25 25.94 31.06
CA SER A 455 -26.24 24.86 31.02
C SER A 455 -25.10 25.16 30.04
N GLY A 456 -25.30 26.11 29.13
CA GLY A 456 -24.36 26.38 28.04
C GLY A 456 -24.20 25.22 27.03
N ARG A 457 -25.05 24.17 27.15
CA ARG A 457 -25.07 23.02 26.24
C ARG A 457 -25.87 23.35 24.99
N LEU A 458 -25.56 22.66 23.89
CA LEU A 458 -26.27 22.85 22.63
C LEU A 458 -27.53 21.98 22.58
N LYS A 459 -28.64 22.60 22.15
CA LYS A 459 -29.89 21.92 21.79
C LYS A 459 -30.04 21.95 20.28
N VAL A 460 -30.47 20.84 19.70
CA VAL A 460 -30.68 20.68 18.25
C VAL A 460 -32.13 20.27 18.01
N GLU A 461 -32.84 21.09 17.26
CA GLU A 461 -34.15 20.75 16.70
C GLU A 461 -33.94 20.32 15.24
N LEU A 462 -34.43 19.14 14.89
CA LEU A 462 -34.39 18.62 13.52
C LEU A 462 -35.75 18.78 12.85
N GLU A 463 -35.73 19.11 11.57
CA GLU A 463 -36.87 18.90 10.72
C GLU A 463 -37.19 17.41 10.60
N PRO A 464 -38.44 17.02 10.32
CA PRO A 464 -38.78 15.61 10.13
C PRO A 464 -37.95 14.95 9.05
N LEU A 465 -37.53 13.66 9.21
CA LEU A 465 -36.63 12.95 8.29
C LEU A 465 -37.11 12.99 6.83
N TRP A 466 -38.42 12.97 6.57
CA TRP A 466 -38.94 13.08 5.21
C TRP A 466 -38.57 14.42 4.53
N ALA A 467 -38.28 15.45 5.27
CA ALA A 467 -37.84 16.74 4.72
C ALA A 467 -36.45 16.67 4.10
N MET A 468 -35.63 15.62 4.38
CA MET A 468 -34.37 15.40 3.71
C MET A 468 -34.49 15.30 2.18
N THR A 469 -35.65 14.83 1.70
CA THR A 469 -35.88 14.72 0.24
C THR A 469 -36.04 16.08 -0.45
N ALA A 470 -36.31 17.13 0.32
CA ALA A 470 -36.41 18.49 -0.19
C ALA A 470 -35.08 19.29 -0.11
N VAL A 471 -34.08 18.74 0.59
CA VAL A 471 -32.75 19.37 0.68
C VAL A 471 -31.94 18.96 -0.57
N PRO A 472 -31.33 19.91 -1.29
CA PRO A 472 -30.50 19.58 -2.44
C PRO A 472 -29.36 18.63 -2.04
N GLY A 473 -29.28 17.49 -2.72
CA GLY A 473 -28.24 16.48 -2.44
C GLY A 473 -26.84 17.02 -2.80
N ARG A 474 -25.97 17.10 -1.82
CA ARG A 474 -24.52 17.46 -2.02
C ARG A 474 -23.70 16.31 -2.61
N VAL A 475 -24.27 15.11 -2.60
CA VAL A 475 -23.75 13.92 -3.31
C VAL A 475 -24.74 13.59 -4.43
N ALA A 476 -24.27 13.61 -5.66
CA ALA A 476 -25.06 13.29 -6.83
C ALA A 476 -25.25 11.75 -6.97
N PRO A 477 -26.36 11.29 -7.58
CA PRO A 477 -26.53 9.88 -7.92
C PRO A 477 -25.50 9.44 -8.96
N GLY A 478 -25.33 8.10 -9.13
CA GLY A 478 -24.39 7.52 -10.11
C GLY A 478 -22.99 7.26 -9.56
N HIS A 479 -22.87 7.11 -8.26
CA HIS A 479 -21.63 6.69 -7.58
C HIS A 479 -21.30 5.21 -7.80
N GLY A 480 -20.03 4.82 -7.55
CA GLY A 480 -19.52 3.44 -7.69
C GLY A 480 -19.60 2.59 -6.42
N GLY A 481 -20.49 2.91 -5.47
CA GLY A 481 -20.61 2.17 -4.21
C GLY A 481 -21.19 0.77 -4.38
N CYS A 482 -20.76 -0.16 -3.53
CA CYS A 482 -21.34 -1.49 -3.44
C CYS A 482 -22.83 -1.42 -3.06
N PRO A 483 -23.68 -2.38 -3.48
CA PRO A 483 -25.04 -2.51 -2.94
C PRO A 483 -25.02 -2.58 -1.41
N GLY A 484 -25.93 -1.87 -0.74
CA GLY A 484 -25.99 -1.82 0.72
C GLY A 484 -24.86 -1.04 1.44
N CYS A 485 -24.00 -0.33 0.71
CA CYS A 485 -22.85 0.39 1.30
C CYS A 485 -23.32 1.54 2.23
N GLY A 486 -22.91 1.49 3.49
CA GLY A 486 -23.28 2.48 4.52
C GLY A 486 -22.65 3.87 4.36
N ILE A 487 -21.62 4.01 3.52
CA ILE A 487 -20.94 5.31 3.31
C ILE A 487 -21.90 6.37 2.78
N PHE A 488 -22.83 5.99 1.88
CA PHE A 488 -23.77 6.97 1.31
C PHE A 488 -24.83 7.44 2.30
N PRO A 489 -25.49 6.57 3.08
CA PRO A 489 -26.31 7.02 4.22
C PRO A 489 -25.54 7.94 5.16
N VAL A 490 -24.29 7.62 5.53
CA VAL A 490 -23.44 8.49 6.37
C VAL A 490 -23.26 9.88 5.75
N LEU A 491 -22.86 9.94 4.47
CA LEU A 491 -22.62 11.22 3.80
C LEU A 491 -23.91 12.02 3.61
N HIS A 492 -25.02 11.38 3.21
CA HIS A 492 -26.30 12.07 3.03
C HIS A 492 -26.85 12.62 4.36
N GLN A 493 -26.85 11.83 5.42
CA GLN A 493 -27.27 12.27 6.75
C GLN A 493 -26.40 13.42 7.28
N ALA A 494 -25.06 13.29 7.16
CA ALA A 494 -24.14 14.33 7.60
C ALA A 494 -24.35 15.65 6.83
N TYR A 495 -24.40 15.58 5.50
CA TYR A 495 -24.46 16.77 4.67
C TYR A 495 -25.82 17.49 4.72
N SER A 496 -26.91 16.77 5.01
CA SER A 496 -28.26 17.36 5.09
C SER A 496 -28.45 18.38 6.22
N VAL A 497 -27.66 18.27 7.29
CA VAL A 497 -27.75 19.15 8.46
C VAL A 497 -26.67 20.23 8.52
N LEU A 498 -25.71 20.19 7.59
CA LEU A 498 -24.65 21.21 7.50
C LEU A 498 -25.17 22.41 6.71
N GLU A 499 -25.02 23.61 7.28
CA GLU A 499 -25.42 24.86 6.67
C GLU A 499 -24.25 25.56 5.95
N GLY A 500 -24.54 26.34 4.91
CA GLY A 500 -23.57 27.15 4.21
C GLY A 500 -22.59 26.36 3.35
N ASP A 501 -21.44 26.96 3.07
CA ASP A 501 -20.41 26.39 2.21
C ASP A 501 -19.66 25.25 2.93
N LEU A 502 -19.36 24.19 2.17
CA LEU A 502 -18.66 23.01 2.68
C LEU A 502 -17.45 22.70 1.81
N VAL A 503 -16.32 22.58 2.44
CA VAL A 503 -15.09 22.07 1.84
C VAL A 503 -14.76 20.74 2.51
N VAL A 504 -14.70 19.67 1.72
CA VAL A 504 -14.39 18.33 2.22
C VAL A 504 -13.06 17.85 1.72
N LEU A 505 -12.35 17.18 2.62
CA LEU A 505 -11.13 16.43 2.26
C LEU A 505 -11.36 14.97 2.61
N PHE A 506 -11.15 14.10 1.61
CA PHE A 506 -11.19 12.67 1.81
C PHE A 506 -9.76 12.11 1.86
N GLN A 507 -9.47 11.34 2.87
CA GLN A 507 -8.33 10.44 2.83
C GLN A 507 -8.64 9.27 1.89
N THR A 508 -7.60 8.69 1.28
CA THR A 508 -7.74 7.50 0.44
C THR A 508 -8.52 6.41 1.19
N GLY A 509 -9.48 5.79 0.51
CA GLY A 509 -10.32 4.73 1.08
C GLY A 509 -11.60 4.56 0.26
N CYS A 510 -12.51 3.70 0.73
CA CYS A 510 -13.75 3.42 0.00
C CYS A 510 -14.53 4.69 -0.35
N ALA A 511 -14.74 5.60 0.62
CA ALA A 511 -15.53 6.81 0.40
C ALA A 511 -14.97 7.69 -0.73
N MET A 512 -13.65 7.78 -0.84
CA MET A 512 -13.00 8.51 -1.93
C MET A 512 -13.17 7.79 -3.27
N VAL A 513 -12.83 6.50 -3.32
CA VAL A 513 -12.82 5.73 -4.58
C VAL A 513 -14.20 5.66 -5.20
N VAL A 514 -15.25 5.43 -4.40
CA VAL A 514 -16.62 5.25 -4.91
C VAL A 514 -17.29 6.56 -5.32
N THR A 515 -16.73 7.71 -4.96
CA THR A 515 -17.34 9.03 -5.23
C THR A 515 -16.61 9.87 -6.28
N THR A 516 -15.37 9.52 -6.65
CA THR A 516 -14.50 10.37 -7.50
C THR A 516 -13.75 9.63 -8.61
N ALA A 517 -14.43 8.81 -9.39
CA ALA A 517 -13.83 8.16 -10.56
C ALA A 517 -13.71 9.15 -11.74
N TYR A 518 -12.47 9.60 -12.04
CA TYR A 518 -12.21 10.49 -13.19
C TYR A 518 -12.81 9.94 -14.50
N PRO A 519 -13.41 10.79 -15.35
CA PRO A 519 -13.53 12.27 -15.27
C PRO A 519 -14.75 12.78 -14.47
N ARG A 520 -15.36 11.95 -13.64
CA ARG A 520 -16.59 12.23 -12.90
C ARG A 520 -16.32 12.41 -11.41
N THR A 521 -17.17 13.18 -10.76
CA THR A 521 -17.26 13.28 -9.30
C THR A 521 -18.71 13.25 -8.88
N SER A 522 -19.03 12.57 -7.78
CA SER A 522 -20.36 12.63 -7.17
C SER A 522 -20.54 13.84 -6.25
N HIS A 523 -19.48 14.59 -5.96
CA HIS A 523 -19.53 15.74 -5.06
C HIS A 523 -19.98 17.01 -5.79
N ARG A 524 -20.98 17.69 -5.23
CA ARG A 524 -21.47 19.01 -5.65
C ARG A 524 -20.95 20.15 -4.77
N ILE A 525 -19.86 19.89 -4.05
CA ILE A 525 -19.16 20.77 -3.12
C ILE A 525 -17.66 20.72 -3.42
N THR A 526 -16.90 21.64 -2.85
CA THR A 526 -15.44 21.58 -2.98
C THR A 526 -14.91 20.30 -2.34
N TYR A 527 -14.25 19.50 -3.15
CA TYR A 527 -13.69 18.21 -2.78
C TYR A 527 -12.16 18.23 -2.97
N ILE A 528 -11.46 17.68 -1.98
CA ILE A 528 -10.01 17.53 -1.99
C ILE A 528 -9.70 16.08 -1.64
N HIS A 529 -8.76 15.46 -2.34
CA HIS A 529 -8.18 14.17 -1.97
C HIS A 529 -6.75 14.36 -1.48
N ASN A 530 -6.38 13.69 -0.41
CA ASN A 530 -4.99 13.46 -0.04
C ASN A 530 -4.80 12.03 0.48
N LEU A 531 -3.56 11.58 0.42
CA LEU A 531 -3.16 10.23 0.83
C LEU A 531 -3.45 9.96 2.31
N PHE A 532 -3.52 8.67 2.65
CA PHE A 532 -3.92 8.15 3.95
C PHE A 532 -3.40 8.92 5.17
N GLN A 533 -2.11 9.25 5.22
CA GLN A 533 -1.50 9.84 6.39
C GLN A 533 -1.84 11.33 6.57
N ASN A 534 -1.80 12.11 5.48
CA ASN A 534 -1.68 13.57 5.55
C ASN A 534 -2.99 14.37 5.54
N GLY A 535 -4.16 13.70 5.57
CA GLY A 535 -5.45 14.39 5.44
C GLY A 535 -5.64 15.50 6.48
N ALA A 536 -5.43 15.21 7.75
CA ALA A 536 -5.61 16.19 8.82
C ALA A 536 -4.59 17.36 8.76
N ALA A 537 -3.34 17.07 8.39
CA ALA A 537 -2.33 18.12 8.22
C ALA A 537 -2.64 19.02 7.03
N THR A 538 -3.09 18.44 5.91
CA THR A 538 -3.51 19.19 4.72
C THR A 538 -4.70 20.10 5.04
N MET A 539 -5.72 19.58 5.72
CA MET A 539 -6.89 20.36 6.12
C MET A 539 -6.48 21.46 7.12
N SER A 540 -5.54 21.20 8.04
CA SER A 540 -5.02 22.24 8.93
C SER A 540 -4.45 23.43 8.15
N GLY A 541 -3.61 23.18 7.13
CA GLY A 541 -3.04 24.24 6.29
C GLY A 541 -4.13 25.03 5.54
N LEU A 542 -5.16 24.34 5.04
CA LEU A 542 -6.26 24.98 4.33
C LEU A 542 -7.10 25.87 5.26
N VAL A 543 -7.40 25.41 6.46
CA VAL A 543 -8.11 26.19 7.51
C VAL A 543 -7.33 27.45 7.87
N GLU A 544 -6.05 27.34 8.11
CA GLU A 544 -5.21 28.50 8.46
C GLU A 544 -5.12 29.51 7.30
N MET A 545 -5.00 29.03 6.05
CA MET A 545 -5.02 29.91 4.89
C MET A 545 -6.37 30.63 4.72
N TYR A 546 -7.49 29.93 4.97
CA TYR A 546 -8.82 30.54 4.98
C TYR A 546 -8.91 31.65 6.03
N LEU A 547 -8.52 31.37 7.28
CA LEU A 547 -8.57 32.34 8.37
C LEU A 547 -7.70 33.58 8.08
N GLU A 548 -6.50 33.38 7.52
CA GLU A 548 -5.60 34.49 7.19
C GLU A 548 -6.14 35.33 6.04
N ARG A 549 -6.66 34.71 4.99
CA ARG A 549 -7.29 35.45 3.86
C ARG A 549 -8.56 36.18 4.25
N MET A 550 -9.36 35.59 5.18
CA MET A 550 -10.50 36.30 5.81
C MET A 550 -10.03 37.53 6.59
N ARG A 551 -9.00 37.37 7.41
CA ARG A 551 -8.41 38.48 8.18
C ARG A 551 -7.89 39.62 7.30
N ARG A 552 -7.37 39.30 6.11
CA ARG A 552 -6.86 40.26 5.13
C ARG A 552 -7.97 40.85 4.23
N GLY A 553 -9.20 40.33 4.30
CA GLY A 553 -10.28 40.74 3.39
C GLY A 553 -10.08 40.30 1.93
N GLU A 554 -9.32 39.24 1.69
CA GLU A 554 -8.94 38.74 0.36
C GLU A 554 -9.95 37.73 -0.20
N LEU A 555 -10.94 37.29 0.60
CA LEU A 555 -11.97 36.34 0.14
C LEU A 555 -13.25 37.11 -0.25
N PRO A 556 -13.65 37.06 -1.54
CA PRO A 556 -14.89 37.69 -1.99
C PRO A 556 -16.11 37.17 -1.27
N GLY A 557 -16.99 38.07 -0.84
CA GLY A 557 -18.25 37.72 -0.16
C GLY A 557 -18.09 37.15 1.26
N SER A 558 -16.89 37.10 1.79
CA SER A 558 -16.60 36.57 3.14
C SER A 558 -17.29 35.22 3.42
N PRO A 559 -17.02 34.17 2.65
CA PRO A 559 -17.74 32.90 2.74
C PRO A 559 -17.60 32.25 4.13
N ASP A 560 -18.72 31.75 4.68
CA ASP A 560 -18.74 31.02 5.95
C ASP A 560 -18.57 29.51 5.72
N ILE A 561 -17.33 29.06 5.58
CA ILE A 561 -16.96 27.69 5.17
C ILE A 561 -16.90 26.76 6.38
N THR A 562 -17.51 25.59 6.25
CA THR A 562 -17.29 24.43 7.11
C THR A 562 -16.22 23.53 6.48
N PHE A 563 -15.19 23.20 7.24
CA PHE A 563 -14.15 22.27 6.82
C PHE A 563 -14.40 20.89 7.43
N MET A 564 -14.43 19.84 6.60
CA MET A 564 -14.65 18.47 7.06
C MET A 564 -13.66 17.53 6.41
N MET A 565 -12.93 16.79 7.22
CA MET A 565 -12.13 15.64 6.78
C MET A 565 -12.95 14.37 6.98
N VAL A 566 -13.09 13.56 5.93
CA VAL A 566 -13.74 12.25 5.96
C VAL A 566 -12.66 11.17 5.81
N THR A 567 -12.63 10.21 6.73
CA THR A 567 -11.65 9.14 6.76
C THR A 567 -12.30 7.81 7.12
N GLY A 568 -11.76 6.70 6.63
CA GLY A 568 -12.08 5.36 7.13
C GLY A 568 -11.30 5.03 8.40
N ASP A 569 -11.71 3.98 9.10
CA ASP A 569 -10.99 3.46 10.27
C ASP A 569 -9.54 3.08 9.98
N GLY A 570 -9.25 2.53 8.78
CA GLY A 570 -7.89 2.30 8.33
C GLY A 570 -7.10 3.57 8.03
N GLY A 571 -7.73 4.59 7.44
CA GLY A 571 -7.12 5.90 7.26
C GLY A 571 -6.81 6.59 8.60
N MET A 572 -7.59 6.31 9.64
CA MET A 572 -7.33 6.78 11.00
C MET A 572 -6.24 5.96 11.71
N ASP A 573 -5.89 4.75 11.26
CA ASP A 573 -4.73 4.03 11.78
C ASP A 573 -3.44 4.78 11.38
N ILE A 574 -3.22 4.92 10.10
CA ILE A 574 -2.02 5.55 9.53
C ILE A 574 -1.98 7.07 9.73
N GLY A 575 -3.14 7.73 9.76
CA GLY A 575 -3.29 9.18 9.92
C GLY A 575 -3.43 9.68 11.35
N MET A 576 -3.28 8.82 12.37
CA MET A 576 -3.50 9.17 13.77
C MET A 576 -2.57 10.28 14.26
N GLY A 577 -1.28 10.22 13.95
CA GLY A 577 -0.31 11.25 14.37
C GLY A 577 -0.67 12.65 13.88
N PRO A 578 -0.86 12.88 12.56
CA PRO A 578 -1.34 14.16 12.03
C PRO A 578 -2.70 14.61 12.57
N ALA A 579 -3.63 13.67 12.82
CA ALA A 579 -4.93 13.97 13.38
C ALA A 579 -4.84 14.46 14.84
N LEU A 580 -4.03 13.80 15.68
CA LEU A 580 -3.71 14.26 17.04
C LEU A 580 -2.97 15.60 17.02
N GLY A 581 -2.07 15.82 16.07
CA GLY A 581 -1.43 17.11 15.86
C GLY A 581 -2.44 18.22 15.56
N ALA A 582 -3.42 17.99 14.69
CA ALA A 582 -4.49 18.92 14.39
C ALA A 582 -5.40 19.16 15.61
N ALA A 583 -5.70 18.12 16.39
CA ALA A 583 -6.46 18.18 17.63
C ALA A 583 -5.76 19.07 18.68
N ASN A 584 -4.47 18.86 18.91
CA ASN A 584 -3.68 19.64 19.86
C ASN A 584 -3.55 21.12 19.45
N ARG A 585 -3.51 21.41 18.15
CA ARG A 585 -3.55 22.78 17.62
C ARG A 585 -4.95 23.37 17.61
N ASN A 586 -5.97 22.53 17.84
CA ASN A 586 -7.40 22.87 17.88
C ASN A 586 -7.91 23.59 16.62
N HIS A 587 -7.51 23.11 15.45
CA HIS A 587 -7.92 23.69 14.16
C HIS A 587 -9.42 23.57 13.92
N ARG A 588 -10.02 24.59 13.28
CA ARG A 588 -11.47 24.70 13.04
C ARG A 588 -11.95 23.75 11.95
N MET A 589 -12.10 22.47 12.28
CA MET A 589 -12.56 21.45 11.34
C MET A 589 -13.29 20.30 12.05
N ILE A 590 -14.04 19.53 11.27
CA ILE A 590 -14.66 18.27 11.68
C ILE A 590 -13.81 17.13 11.11
N ILE A 591 -13.42 16.18 11.94
CA ILE A 591 -12.90 14.87 11.50
C ILE A 591 -14.04 13.87 11.66
N LEU A 592 -14.50 13.29 10.58
CA LEU A 592 -15.54 12.25 10.54
C LEU A 592 -14.91 10.92 10.12
N GLU A 593 -14.74 9.99 11.07
CA GLU A 593 -14.29 8.63 10.83
C GLU A 593 -15.52 7.72 10.61
N TYR A 594 -15.65 7.14 9.38
CA TYR A 594 -16.57 6.03 9.17
C TYR A 594 -15.86 4.71 9.48
N ASP A 595 -16.44 3.93 10.40
CA ASP A 595 -15.88 2.66 10.87
C ASP A 595 -16.64 1.48 10.27
N ASN A 596 -16.07 0.85 9.27
CA ASN A 596 -16.57 -0.38 8.69
C ASN A 596 -15.71 -1.61 9.07
N GLN A 597 -14.84 -1.43 10.06
CA GLN A 597 -14.04 -2.45 10.74
C GLN A 597 -12.98 -3.13 9.87
N GLY A 598 -12.29 -2.38 9.01
CA GLY A 598 -11.15 -2.90 8.23
C GLY A 598 -10.75 -2.04 7.03
N TYR A 599 -9.66 -2.43 6.37
CA TYR A 599 -9.24 -1.84 5.09
C TYR A 599 -10.06 -2.46 3.95
N MET A 600 -11.23 -1.88 3.66
CA MET A 600 -12.19 -2.52 2.76
C MET A 600 -11.83 -2.39 1.29
N ASN A 601 -11.33 -1.22 0.88
CA ASN A 601 -11.06 -0.95 -0.54
C ASN A 601 -9.94 -1.84 -1.11
N THR A 602 -9.01 -2.25 -0.28
CA THR A 602 -7.86 -3.07 -0.67
C THR A 602 -8.11 -4.58 -0.57
N GLY A 603 -9.27 -5.03 -0.01
CA GLY A 603 -9.63 -6.44 0.05
C GLY A 603 -10.03 -6.96 1.43
N ALA A 604 -10.57 -6.11 2.30
CA ALA A 604 -11.07 -6.48 3.63
C ALA A 604 -9.98 -6.96 4.62
N GLN A 605 -8.83 -6.28 4.65
CA GLN A 605 -7.77 -6.58 5.60
C GLN A 605 -8.07 -6.02 7.00
N LEU A 606 -7.33 -6.53 7.97
CA LEU A 606 -7.38 -6.11 9.36
C LEU A 606 -6.97 -4.64 9.51
N SER A 607 -7.79 -3.86 10.23
CA SER A 607 -7.43 -2.56 10.81
C SER A 607 -7.37 -2.67 12.34
N TYR A 608 -6.85 -1.63 13.01
CA TYR A 608 -6.93 -1.58 14.47
C TYR A 608 -8.38 -1.38 14.98
N ALA A 609 -9.31 -0.95 14.14
CA ALA A 609 -10.74 -0.91 14.47
C ALA A 609 -11.45 -2.27 14.34
N THR A 610 -10.90 -3.21 13.60
CA THR A 610 -11.43 -4.58 13.51
C THR A 610 -11.53 -5.19 14.91
N PRO A 611 -12.71 -5.67 15.37
CA PRO A 611 -12.85 -6.29 16.69
C PRO A 611 -12.06 -7.59 16.84
N MET A 612 -11.72 -7.94 18.08
CA MET A 612 -11.07 -9.21 18.40
C MET A 612 -11.92 -10.40 17.92
N GLY A 613 -11.27 -11.44 17.40
CA GLY A 613 -11.91 -12.63 16.87
C GLY A 613 -12.52 -12.49 15.48
N HIS A 614 -12.64 -11.28 14.92
CA HIS A 614 -13.21 -11.11 13.59
C HIS A 614 -12.27 -11.63 12.50
N ARG A 615 -12.84 -12.36 11.55
CA ARG A 615 -12.15 -12.83 10.36
C ARG A 615 -11.97 -11.67 9.35
N THR A 616 -10.77 -11.54 8.82
CA THR A 616 -10.43 -10.66 7.68
C THR A 616 -9.44 -11.37 6.77
N SER A 617 -9.14 -10.84 5.59
CA SER A 617 -8.17 -11.46 4.67
C SER A 617 -6.73 -11.51 5.22
N THR A 618 -6.40 -10.71 6.25
CA THR A 618 -5.11 -10.77 6.96
C THR A 618 -5.22 -11.18 8.43
N SER A 619 -6.37 -11.73 8.84
CA SER A 619 -6.60 -12.39 10.12
C SER A 619 -7.60 -13.53 9.92
N GLU A 620 -7.17 -14.52 9.15
CA GLU A 620 -8.01 -15.65 8.77
C GLU A 620 -8.33 -16.60 9.94
N VAL A 621 -9.33 -17.44 9.75
CA VAL A 621 -9.82 -18.44 10.69
C VAL A 621 -9.62 -19.82 10.09
N GLY A 622 -8.93 -20.68 10.82
CA GLY A 622 -8.62 -22.06 10.45
C GLY A 622 -8.27 -22.88 11.69
N GLU A 623 -7.60 -24.02 11.50
CA GLU A 623 -7.23 -24.92 12.59
C GLU A 623 -6.27 -24.28 13.61
N ALA A 624 -5.34 -23.42 13.14
CA ALA A 624 -4.31 -22.81 13.97
C ALA A 624 -4.62 -21.37 14.41
N LYS A 625 -5.63 -20.72 13.84
CA LYS A 625 -5.98 -19.31 14.10
C LYS A 625 -7.48 -19.08 14.16
N THR A 626 -7.88 -18.11 14.98
CA THR A 626 -9.30 -17.80 15.23
C THR A 626 -9.61 -16.33 15.01
N GLY A 627 -9.08 -15.74 13.94
CA GLY A 627 -9.26 -14.33 13.61
C GLY A 627 -8.30 -13.40 14.37
N LYS A 628 -8.64 -12.11 14.44
CA LYS A 628 -7.81 -11.08 15.11
C LYS A 628 -7.57 -11.39 16.57
N ALA A 629 -6.32 -11.30 17.02
CA ALA A 629 -5.90 -11.72 18.36
C ALA A 629 -6.05 -10.64 19.44
N PHE A 630 -6.28 -9.38 19.11
CA PHE A 630 -6.29 -8.26 20.06
C PHE A 630 -7.52 -7.36 19.89
N HIS A 631 -7.85 -6.57 20.94
CA HIS A 631 -8.99 -5.66 20.95
C HIS A 631 -8.83 -4.50 19.96
N HIS A 632 -9.94 -3.89 19.61
CA HIS A 632 -9.99 -2.74 18.73
C HIS A 632 -9.62 -1.44 19.47
N LYS A 633 -9.14 -0.44 18.70
CA LYS A 633 -8.83 0.90 19.21
C LYS A 633 -10.11 1.67 19.60
N ASP A 634 -9.99 2.57 20.58
CA ASP A 634 -11.06 3.47 21.02
C ASP A 634 -10.73 4.91 20.67
N THR A 635 -10.82 5.25 19.37
CA THR A 635 -10.47 6.59 18.86
C THR A 635 -11.29 7.72 19.50
N PRO A 636 -12.60 7.58 19.79
CA PRO A 636 -13.34 8.64 20.47
C PRO A 636 -12.77 9.00 21.85
N GLN A 637 -12.34 8.00 22.64
CA GLN A 637 -11.72 8.25 23.94
C GLN A 637 -10.32 8.87 23.82
N ILE A 638 -9.53 8.47 22.79
CA ILE A 638 -8.23 9.08 22.49
C ILE A 638 -8.41 10.56 22.18
N PHE A 639 -9.37 10.91 21.31
CA PHE A 639 -9.63 12.31 20.95
C PHE A 639 -10.30 13.10 22.09
N ALA A 640 -11.12 12.48 22.94
CA ALA A 640 -11.63 13.13 24.14
C ALA A 640 -10.53 13.57 25.10
N ALA A 641 -9.46 12.76 25.21
CA ALA A 641 -8.28 13.10 26.02
C ALA A 641 -7.45 14.28 25.45
N CYS A 642 -7.67 14.70 24.19
CA CYS A 642 -7.06 15.89 23.59
C CYS A 642 -7.78 17.20 23.93
N HIS A 643 -8.69 17.22 24.88
CA HIS A 643 -9.47 18.39 25.31
C HIS A 643 -10.29 19.05 24.20
N LEU A 644 -10.77 18.27 23.22
CA LEU A 644 -11.60 18.79 22.15
C LEU A 644 -12.93 19.32 22.69
N PRO A 645 -13.49 20.38 22.05
CA PRO A 645 -14.76 20.95 22.48
C PRO A 645 -15.94 19.99 22.31
N TYR A 646 -15.82 19.03 21.35
CA TYR A 646 -16.86 18.05 21.08
C TYR A 646 -16.32 16.78 20.43
N VAL A 647 -16.69 15.63 20.99
CA VAL A 647 -16.41 14.29 20.44
C VAL A 647 -17.69 13.47 20.49
N PHE A 648 -17.94 12.63 19.48
CA PHE A 648 -19.12 11.78 19.48
C PHE A 648 -18.93 10.44 18.77
N THR A 649 -19.74 9.45 19.15
CA THR A 649 -20.00 8.23 18.40
C THR A 649 -21.39 8.29 17.79
N ALA A 650 -21.59 7.68 16.63
CA ALA A 650 -22.88 7.65 15.93
C ALA A 650 -23.01 6.38 15.08
N SER A 651 -24.18 6.14 14.53
CA SER A 651 -24.44 5.10 13.53
C SER A 651 -25.42 5.60 12.49
N GLU A 652 -25.24 5.23 11.24
CA GLU A 652 -26.19 5.52 10.17
C GLU A 652 -27.57 4.88 10.40
N GLY A 653 -27.63 3.81 11.19
CA GLY A 653 -28.87 3.17 11.62
C GLY A 653 -29.66 3.97 12.67
N TYR A 654 -29.09 5.05 13.21
CA TYR A 654 -29.72 5.98 14.13
C TYR A 654 -29.65 7.43 13.57
N PRO A 655 -30.35 7.70 12.45
CA PRO A 655 -30.16 8.92 11.67
C PRO A 655 -30.40 10.20 12.44
N GLU A 656 -31.46 10.28 13.29
CA GLU A 656 -31.73 11.49 14.08
C GLU A 656 -30.63 11.78 15.10
N ASP A 657 -30.09 10.76 15.80
CA ASP A 657 -28.99 10.91 16.74
C ASP A 657 -27.74 11.41 16.02
N PHE A 658 -27.43 10.80 14.89
CA PHE A 658 -26.26 11.17 14.07
C PHE A 658 -26.38 12.60 13.52
N MET A 659 -27.52 12.97 12.96
CA MET A 659 -27.77 14.29 12.40
C MET A 659 -27.70 15.39 13.47
N ARG A 660 -28.26 15.16 14.68
CA ARG A 660 -28.14 16.12 15.81
C ARG A 660 -26.65 16.32 16.19
N LYS A 661 -25.86 15.27 16.24
CA LYS A 661 -24.44 15.33 16.57
C LYS A 661 -23.63 16.07 15.49
N VAL A 662 -23.92 15.85 14.21
CA VAL A 662 -23.25 16.57 13.11
C VAL A 662 -23.59 18.06 13.12
N ALA A 663 -24.84 18.42 13.41
CA ALA A 663 -25.23 19.82 13.54
C ALA A 663 -24.49 20.53 14.71
N LYS A 664 -24.36 19.86 15.87
CA LYS A 664 -23.50 20.33 16.97
C LYS A 664 -22.04 20.44 16.53
N ALA A 665 -21.54 19.44 15.78
CA ALA A 665 -20.17 19.43 15.30
C ALA A 665 -19.85 20.66 14.45
N GLN A 666 -20.73 21.04 13.53
CA GLN A 666 -20.58 22.27 12.74
C GLN A 666 -20.51 23.51 13.62
N TRP A 667 -21.42 23.64 14.60
CA TRP A 667 -21.45 24.77 15.51
C TRP A 667 -20.12 24.91 16.28
N TYR A 668 -19.58 23.78 16.80
CA TYR A 668 -18.31 23.76 17.53
C TYR A 668 -17.12 24.02 16.61
N ALA A 669 -17.07 23.37 15.45
CA ALA A 669 -15.96 23.52 14.50
C ALA A 669 -15.79 24.97 14.03
N LYS A 670 -16.90 25.67 13.77
CA LYS A 670 -16.86 27.08 13.37
C LYS A 670 -16.46 28.05 14.50
N ARG A 671 -16.68 27.69 15.77
CA ARG A 671 -16.58 28.64 16.91
C ARG A 671 -15.52 28.27 17.95
N ARG A 672 -15.22 27.00 18.13
CA ARG A 672 -14.42 26.52 19.27
C ARG A 672 -13.19 25.72 18.89
N GLY A 673 -13.17 25.05 17.74
CA GLY A 673 -12.03 24.29 17.26
C GLY A 673 -12.40 22.90 16.75
N LEU A 674 -11.47 21.98 16.78
CA LEU A 674 -11.60 20.65 16.18
C LEU A 674 -12.71 19.82 16.86
N VAL A 675 -13.47 19.16 16.03
CA VAL A 675 -14.47 18.15 16.43
C VAL A 675 -14.12 16.80 15.84
N TYR A 676 -14.28 15.76 16.63
CA TYR A 676 -14.09 14.39 16.17
C TYR A 676 -15.38 13.58 16.31
N GLY A 677 -15.77 12.89 15.24
CA GLY A 677 -16.91 11.98 15.23
C GLY A 677 -16.55 10.62 14.63
N LYS A 678 -16.98 9.54 15.30
CA LYS A 678 -16.85 8.16 14.79
C LYS A 678 -18.22 7.57 14.51
N VAL A 679 -18.43 7.09 13.30
CA VAL A 679 -19.71 6.56 12.81
C VAL A 679 -19.57 5.10 12.44
N LEU A 680 -20.30 4.20 13.09
CA LEU A 680 -20.38 2.81 12.67
C LEU A 680 -21.11 2.73 11.33
N SER A 681 -20.43 2.24 10.31
CA SER A 681 -20.88 2.22 8.92
C SER A 681 -20.94 0.80 8.38
N PHE A 682 -22.09 0.42 7.86
CA PHE A 682 -22.34 -0.93 7.38
C PHE A 682 -21.52 -1.29 6.14
N CYS A 683 -20.94 -2.50 6.15
CA CYS A 683 -20.22 -3.03 5.00
C CYS A 683 -20.61 -4.50 4.74
N PRO A 684 -21.56 -4.78 3.84
CA PRO A 684 -22.07 -6.14 3.64
C PRO A 684 -20.98 -7.12 3.19
N LEU A 685 -20.03 -6.67 2.36
CA LEU A 685 -18.92 -7.51 1.87
C LEU A 685 -18.00 -7.96 3.01
N ASN A 686 -17.51 -7.03 3.83
CA ASN A 686 -16.66 -7.39 4.97
C ASN A 686 -17.40 -8.20 6.03
N TRP A 687 -18.62 -7.78 6.34
CA TRP A 687 -19.39 -8.42 7.42
C TRP A 687 -20.03 -9.73 6.97
N ARG A 688 -19.95 -10.04 5.66
CA ARG A 688 -20.49 -11.25 5.02
C ARG A 688 -21.97 -11.43 5.37
N THR A 689 -22.72 -10.39 5.05
CA THR A 689 -24.18 -10.29 5.25
C THR A 689 -24.88 -10.09 3.89
N THR A 690 -26.20 -10.11 3.88
CA THR A 690 -26.98 -9.62 2.75
C THR A 690 -26.96 -8.09 2.71
N ASP A 691 -27.23 -7.50 1.55
CA ASP A 691 -27.15 -6.05 1.32
C ASP A 691 -28.20 -5.25 2.10
N ASP A 692 -29.28 -5.89 2.53
CA ASP A 692 -30.40 -5.32 3.27
C ASP A 692 -30.31 -5.52 4.79
N ALA A 693 -29.27 -6.16 5.31
CA ALA A 693 -29.13 -6.48 6.73
C ALA A 693 -28.65 -5.29 7.60
N ALA A 694 -28.49 -4.09 7.03
CA ALA A 694 -27.90 -2.94 7.72
C ALA A 694 -28.61 -2.60 9.04
N GLU A 695 -29.95 -2.52 9.02
CA GLU A 695 -30.75 -2.14 10.21
C GLU A 695 -30.53 -3.13 11.34
N ASP A 696 -30.71 -4.43 11.08
CA ASP A 696 -30.61 -5.47 12.11
C ASP A 696 -29.20 -5.54 12.72
N VAL A 697 -28.16 -5.48 11.89
CA VAL A 697 -26.77 -5.62 12.34
C VAL A 697 -26.31 -4.39 13.10
N LEU A 698 -26.64 -3.18 12.64
CA LEU A 698 -26.28 -1.93 13.33
C LEU A 698 -27.04 -1.80 14.65
N GLN A 699 -28.34 -2.12 14.66
CA GLN A 699 -29.13 -2.10 15.88
C GLN A 699 -28.59 -3.09 16.90
N ALA A 700 -28.26 -4.32 16.47
CA ALA A 700 -27.69 -5.32 17.37
C ALA A 700 -26.32 -4.92 17.95
N ALA A 701 -25.45 -4.26 17.19
CA ALA A 701 -24.18 -3.72 17.67
C ALA A 701 -24.38 -2.67 18.78
N ILE A 702 -25.41 -1.84 18.66
CA ILE A 702 -25.73 -0.78 19.62
C ILE A 702 -26.46 -1.35 20.84
N ASP A 703 -27.47 -2.19 20.64
CA ASP A 703 -28.23 -2.82 21.71
C ASP A 703 -27.40 -3.78 22.57
N SER A 704 -26.32 -4.35 22.00
CA SER A 704 -25.34 -5.13 22.76
C SER A 704 -24.30 -4.30 23.52
N CYS A 705 -24.35 -2.96 23.41
CA CYS A 705 -23.32 -2.02 23.89
C CYS A 705 -21.92 -2.29 23.39
N PHE A 706 -21.77 -3.04 22.30
CA PHE A 706 -20.48 -3.20 21.63
C PHE A 706 -20.04 -1.87 21.00
N PHE A 707 -20.98 -1.14 20.39
CA PHE A 707 -20.76 0.19 19.87
C PHE A 707 -21.72 1.21 20.52
N PRO A 708 -21.39 1.76 21.71
CA PRO A 708 -22.26 2.68 22.43
C PRO A 708 -22.43 4.02 21.71
N LEU A 709 -23.64 4.59 21.77
CA LEU A 709 -23.92 5.94 21.29
C LEU A 709 -23.79 6.96 22.42
N TYR A 710 -22.80 7.84 22.31
CA TYR A 710 -22.54 8.90 23.30
C TYR A 710 -21.89 10.13 22.67
N GLU A 711 -21.84 11.19 23.44
CA GLU A 711 -21.11 12.41 23.12
C GLU A 711 -20.30 12.89 24.33
N VAL A 712 -19.17 13.54 24.06
CA VAL A 712 -18.38 14.27 25.05
C VAL A 712 -18.42 15.74 24.66
N GLU A 713 -19.13 16.54 25.40
CA GLU A 713 -19.34 17.97 25.17
C GLU A 713 -18.64 18.76 26.28
N LYS A 714 -17.58 19.50 25.96
CA LYS A 714 -16.78 20.25 26.95
C LYS A 714 -16.28 19.38 28.12
N GLY A 715 -15.87 18.15 27.84
CA GLY A 715 -15.40 17.20 28.83
C GLY A 715 -16.50 16.37 29.53
N HIS A 716 -17.78 16.68 29.33
CA HIS A 716 -18.89 15.93 29.93
C HIS A 716 -19.38 14.82 28.99
N THR A 717 -19.32 13.59 29.46
CA THR A 717 -19.83 12.43 28.71
C THR A 717 -21.35 12.30 28.90
N THR A 718 -22.08 12.16 27.79
CA THR A 718 -23.53 11.95 27.79
C THR A 718 -23.87 10.75 26.90
N LEU A 719 -24.56 9.75 27.46
CA LEU A 719 -25.13 8.66 26.65
C LEU A 719 -26.35 9.22 25.90
N THR A 720 -26.39 9.09 24.61
CA THR A 720 -27.54 9.52 23.78
C THR A 720 -28.50 8.38 23.51
N TYR A 721 -28.09 7.15 23.74
CA TYR A 721 -28.93 5.97 23.73
C TYR A 721 -28.46 4.99 24.82
N ASP A 722 -29.37 4.53 25.66
CA ASP A 722 -29.13 3.56 26.72
C ASP A 722 -30.06 2.34 26.53
N PRO A 723 -29.55 1.21 25.98
CA PRO A 723 -30.36 0.02 25.76
C PRO A 723 -30.85 -0.65 27.04
N ASP A 724 -30.15 -0.49 28.18
CA ASP A 724 -30.65 -0.97 29.48
C ASP A 724 -31.90 -0.17 29.92
N ALA A 725 -31.88 1.15 29.76
CA ALA A 725 -33.00 2.03 30.15
C ALA A 725 -34.27 1.80 29.30
N VAL A 726 -34.10 1.44 28.02
CA VAL A 726 -35.23 1.17 27.10
C VAL A 726 -35.61 -0.30 27.02
N GLY A 727 -34.95 -1.18 27.77
CA GLY A 727 -35.24 -2.62 27.81
C GLY A 727 -34.87 -3.39 26.52
N ARG A 728 -33.90 -2.90 25.78
CA ARG A 728 -33.43 -3.51 24.50
C ARG A 728 -32.06 -4.16 24.60
N ARG A 729 -31.45 -4.19 25.79
CA ARG A 729 -30.15 -4.82 25.98
C ARG A 729 -30.16 -6.28 25.52
N ARG A 730 -29.17 -6.67 24.69
CA ARG A 730 -28.98 -8.05 24.21
C ARG A 730 -27.54 -8.50 24.38
N PRO A 731 -27.27 -9.85 24.38
CA PRO A 731 -25.91 -10.38 24.38
C PRO A 731 -25.12 -9.96 23.13
N VAL A 732 -23.81 -9.79 23.26
CA VAL A 732 -22.91 -9.54 22.11
C VAL A 732 -22.95 -10.70 21.12
N ALA A 733 -23.16 -11.94 21.63
CA ALA A 733 -23.30 -13.13 20.78
C ALA A 733 -24.40 -13.00 19.73
N ASP A 734 -25.53 -12.30 20.04
CA ASP A 734 -26.62 -12.07 19.08
C ASP A 734 -26.13 -11.24 17.88
N TRP A 735 -25.37 -10.17 18.15
CA TRP A 735 -24.76 -9.35 17.10
C TRP A 735 -23.76 -10.14 16.26
N LEU A 736 -22.85 -10.89 16.91
CA LEU A 736 -21.85 -11.73 16.23
C LEU A 736 -22.49 -12.79 15.34
N GLY A 737 -23.65 -13.31 15.73
CA GLY A 737 -24.40 -14.30 14.95
C GLY A 737 -24.99 -13.80 13.63
N LEU A 738 -25.19 -12.48 13.50
CA LEU A 738 -25.72 -11.86 12.27
C LEU A 738 -24.69 -11.76 11.15
N MET A 739 -23.40 -11.88 11.47
CA MET A 739 -22.32 -11.66 10.50
C MET A 739 -21.59 -12.96 10.16
N GLY A 740 -21.40 -13.25 8.87
CA GLY A 740 -20.66 -14.44 8.42
C GLY A 740 -19.19 -14.45 8.86
N LYS A 741 -18.58 -13.26 9.06
CA LYS A 741 -17.18 -13.13 9.51
C LYS A 741 -16.94 -13.51 10.98
N THR A 742 -18.00 -13.70 11.78
CA THR A 742 -17.92 -13.89 13.24
C THR A 742 -18.62 -15.13 13.74
N ARG A 743 -19.41 -15.84 12.90
CA ARG A 743 -20.17 -17.04 13.31
C ARG A 743 -19.31 -18.11 13.98
N HIS A 744 -18.05 -18.26 13.59
CA HIS A 744 -17.12 -19.22 14.22
C HIS A 744 -16.91 -18.96 15.71
N LEU A 745 -17.08 -17.70 16.18
CA LEU A 745 -16.95 -17.35 17.60
C LEU A 745 -18.05 -17.92 18.48
N LEU A 746 -19.17 -18.34 17.90
CA LEU A 746 -20.29 -18.95 18.62
C LEU A 746 -20.11 -20.47 18.82
N GLY A 747 -19.05 -21.04 18.25
CA GLY A 747 -18.71 -22.45 18.44
C GLY A 747 -18.08 -22.71 19.82
N PRO A 748 -18.22 -23.94 20.35
CA PRO A 748 -17.75 -24.31 21.70
C PRO A 748 -16.23 -24.08 21.87
N ASP A 749 -15.45 -24.24 20.82
CA ASP A 749 -13.99 -24.09 20.86
C ASP A 749 -13.53 -22.62 21.02
N ASN A 750 -14.44 -21.66 20.86
CA ASN A 750 -14.18 -20.22 20.97
C ASN A 750 -14.85 -19.57 22.20
N ALA A 751 -15.36 -20.35 23.15
CA ALA A 751 -16.10 -19.84 24.32
C ALA A 751 -15.28 -18.81 25.14
N GLU A 752 -14.00 -19.07 25.40
CA GLU A 752 -13.11 -18.13 26.12
C GLU A 752 -12.95 -16.81 25.38
N ARG A 753 -12.90 -16.86 24.04
CA ARG A 753 -12.75 -15.66 23.22
C ARG A 753 -14.05 -14.85 23.17
N LEU A 754 -15.18 -15.52 23.06
CA LEU A 754 -16.49 -14.88 23.14
C LEU A 754 -16.64 -14.18 24.51
N GLU A 755 -16.33 -14.87 25.59
CA GLU A 755 -16.35 -14.30 26.94
C GLU A 755 -15.42 -13.08 27.07
N ALA A 756 -14.21 -13.12 26.49
CA ALA A 756 -13.30 -11.98 26.50
C ALA A 756 -13.89 -10.77 25.74
N ILE A 757 -14.59 -10.99 24.63
CA ILE A 757 -15.26 -9.92 23.86
C ILE A 757 -16.42 -9.32 24.68
N GLU A 758 -17.25 -10.16 25.29
CA GLU A 758 -18.38 -9.74 26.11
C GLU A 758 -17.92 -8.96 27.34
N ASN A 759 -16.91 -9.48 28.06
CA ASN A 759 -16.33 -8.81 29.23
C ASN A 759 -15.77 -7.43 28.89
N GLU A 760 -15.11 -7.27 27.72
CA GLU A 760 -14.59 -5.97 27.29
C GLU A 760 -15.72 -5.01 26.89
N ALA A 761 -16.74 -5.47 26.20
CA ALA A 761 -17.92 -4.65 25.88
C ALA A 761 -18.62 -4.15 27.17
N ASP A 762 -18.82 -5.04 28.14
CA ASP A 762 -19.38 -4.70 29.43
C ASP A 762 -18.49 -3.78 30.28
N ARG A 763 -17.17 -3.97 30.24
CA ARG A 763 -16.22 -3.08 30.93
C ARG A 763 -16.31 -1.65 30.37
N ARG A 764 -16.32 -1.52 29.03
CA ARG A 764 -16.42 -0.20 28.34
C ARG A 764 -17.76 0.45 28.62
N TRP A 765 -18.85 -0.32 28.56
CA TRP A 765 -20.19 0.17 28.83
C TRP A 765 -20.34 0.67 30.28
N ARG A 766 -19.90 -0.10 31.29
CA ARG A 766 -19.88 0.33 32.69
C ARG A 766 -19.08 1.60 32.90
N ARG A 767 -17.92 1.73 32.27
CA ARG A 767 -17.12 2.95 32.33
C ARG A 767 -17.89 4.16 31.80
N LEU A 768 -18.54 4.03 30.64
CA LEU A 768 -19.35 5.11 30.04
C LEU A 768 -20.54 5.50 30.91
N LYS A 769 -21.20 4.53 31.54
CA LYS A 769 -22.30 4.82 32.51
C LYS A 769 -21.79 5.60 33.73
N ILE A 770 -20.62 5.26 34.25
CA ILE A 770 -20.02 6.02 35.36
C ILE A 770 -19.72 7.46 34.90
N MET A 771 -19.09 7.64 33.75
CA MET A 771 -18.75 8.96 33.21
C MET A 771 -20.02 9.80 32.91
N HIS A 772 -21.11 9.17 32.46
CA HIS A 772 -22.40 9.85 32.24
C HIS A 772 -23.05 10.33 33.53
N GLY A 773 -22.93 9.58 34.63
CA GLY A 773 -23.56 9.87 35.92
C GLY A 773 -22.81 10.88 36.79
N HIS A 774 -21.60 11.32 36.40
CA HIS A 774 -20.77 12.20 37.19
C HIS A 774 -20.47 13.53 36.48
N GLU A 775 -20.90 14.66 37.06
CA GLU A 775 -20.48 16.00 36.63
C GLU A 775 -19.06 16.24 37.17
N GLY A 776 -18.06 16.24 36.30
CA GLY A 776 -16.67 16.56 36.63
C GLY A 776 -15.62 15.45 36.45
N LEU A 777 -15.97 14.32 35.84
CA LEU A 777 -15.01 13.29 35.40
C LEU A 777 -14.71 13.39 33.91
#